data_8bf5ed6d9460a5da830dbd3d6df6b9de
#
_entry.id   8bf5ed6d9460a5da830dbd3d6df6b9de
#
_cell.length_a   1.000
_cell.length_b   1.000
_cell.length_c   1.000
_cell.angle_alpha   90.00
_cell.angle_beta   90.00
_cell.angle_gamma   90.00
#
_symmetry.space_group_name_H-M   'P 1'
#
loop_
_entity.id
_entity.type
_entity.pdbx_description
1 polymer ?
#
loop_
_entity_poly.entity_id
_entity_poly.type
_entity_poly.pdbx_seq_one_letter_code
_entity_poly.pdbx_strand_id
1 'polypeptide(L)'
;LQGRLLRPAVDGLEVDWAQALNAAGERLRGIIDKWGPQAVAFYASGQLLTEDYYAANKLMKGFIGAANIDTNSRLCMSSAVVGYKRAFGEDVVPCSYEDVENSDLVVLAGSNAAWTHPVLYQRLVQAKHDNPQMKVVVIDPRRTATCDIADLHLALAPGSDSGLFVGLLNVIQGTDEWPVERVAAFCGLSPQDIGTFYDWFMTAPRAITLYTMGINQSTSGSDKCNAIINVHLTSGKFNRPGCGPFSLTGQPNAMGGREVGGLANQLAAHMNFEPDDLSRVARFWGTERLAQTPGLMAVELFDAIARGDVKAVWIMGTNPAVSLPDSHAVCQALAGCPLVMVSEVMNDTDTSRFAHIRFPALGWGEKDGTVTNSERRISRQRAFLPAPGEAKPDWWIVAQMAKRLGYGEAFAWQHPHEIFCEHAALTAFENDGARALNLHELAALTREEWDQLEPYQWPTGNFPRRNIVPVNPLSHGTTVSALYPLILNSGRIRDQWHTMTRTGYVARLMQHIAEPFVEVCPADAVRFSLCDGQLARISSPRGVMVVRVRINDGIREGEAFAPMHWNAEFSRQGKVNALVEGRCDPVSGQPESKQTAVRILPWQPAWQGELYAREWPEMPSSAYWWRKASRLTVAGDQPLLSWVMDYASDRGWQLQIAQTGERSSVLAWHEGQLMLGFWEGTALPALAHTVIEAAFQSPPVLASERHALLNGQSVGKEADPGRIICSCFSVGENTIREAIVGGCDSVTALGAKLRCGTNCGSCVPELKGLFQDNPEMSARTAFQGLSR
;
A
#
# COMPACT_ATOMS: atom_id res chain seq x y z
N LEU A 1 14.72 5.52 16.67
CA LEU A 1 13.88 4.40 17.19
C LEU A 1 12.58 4.89 17.85
N GLN A 2 12.11 6.09 17.49
CA GLN A 2 10.86 6.62 18.02
C GLN A 2 9.68 5.70 17.71
N GLY A 3 8.87 5.35 18.70
CA GLY A 3 7.69 4.52 18.56
C GLY A 3 7.95 3.01 18.37
N ARG A 4 9.21 2.52 18.51
CA ARG A 4 9.52 1.10 18.40
C ARG A 4 9.00 0.29 19.59
N LEU A 5 8.45 -0.90 19.31
CA LEU A 5 8.22 -1.92 20.32
C LEU A 5 9.57 -2.59 20.63
N LEU A 6 10.04 -2.44 21.88
CA LEU A 6 11.38 -2.87 22.30
C LEU A 6 11.38 -4.10 23.18
N ARG A 7 10.27 -4.37 23.89
CA ARG A 7 10.10 -5.49 24.82
C ARG A 7 8.75 -6.19 24.61
N PRO A 8 8.66 -7.48 24.89
CA PRO A 8 7.37 -8.16 24.87
C PRO A 8 6.39 -7.58 25.92
N ALA A 9 5.11 -7.67 25.65
CA ALA A 9 4.09 -7.25 26.59
C ALA A 9 2.91 -8.23 26.65
N VAL A 10 2.36 -8.42 27.83
CA VAL A 10 1.16 -9.23 28.10
C VAL A 10 0.14 -8.36 28.82
N ASP A 11 -1.07 -8.25 28.29
CA ASP A 11 -2.16 -7.44 28.83
C ASP A 11 -1.73 -6.00 29.17
N GLY A 12 -0.88 -5.41 28.32
CA GLY A 12 -0.38 -4.04 28.44
C GLY A 12 0.87 -3.89 29.33
N LEU A 13 1.31 -4.93 30.02
CA LEU A 13 2.49 -4.89 30.88
C LEU A 13 3.71 -5.46 30.15
N GLU A 14 4.83 -4.74 30.18
CA GLU A 14 6.11 -5.24 29.68
C GLU A 14 6.58 -6.43 30.54
N VAL A 15 7.03 -7.48 29.86
CA VAL A 15 7.50 -8.74 30.46
C VAL A 15 8.72 -9.24 29.71
N ASP A 16 9.38 -10.27 30.23
CA ASP A 16 10.43 -10.96 29.48
C ASP A 16 9.86 -11.92 28.40
N TRP A 17 10.72 -12.38 27.49
CA TRP A 17 10.34 -13.31 26.42
C TRP A 17 9.77 -14.64 26.94
N ALA A 18 10.31 -15.18 28.05
CA ALA A 18 9.83 -16.45 28.57
C ALA A 18 8.39 -16.31 29.09
N GLN A 19 8.14 -15.24 29.83
CA GLN A 19 6.78 -14.93 30.34
C GLN A 19 5.80 -14.70 29.20
N ALA A 20 6.15 -13.89 28.18
CA ALA A 20 5.28 -13.61 27.05
C ALA A 20 4.94 -14.87 26.25
N LEU A 21 5.96 -15.68 25.91
CA LEU A 21 5.78 -16.90 25.12
C LEU A 21 5.02 -17.98 25.90
N ASN A 22 5.22 -18.11 27.20
CA ASN A 22 4.48 -19.06 28.04
C ASN A 22 3.01 -18.65 28.12
N ALA A 23 2.71 -17.37 28.41
CA ALA A 23 1.34 -16.87 28.44
C ALA A 23 0.62 -17.06 27.08
N ALA A 24 1.31 -16.78 25.98
CA ALA A 24 0.78 -16.96 24.63
C ALA A 24 0.53 -18.46 24.33
N GLY A 25 1.51 -19.32 24.63
CA GLY A 25 1.40 -20.77 24.39
C GLY A 25 0.27 -21.40 25.20
N GLU A 26 0.14 -21.04 26.49
CA GLU A 26 -0.94 -21.53 27.36
C GLU A 26 -2.31 -21.10 26.87
N ARG A 27 -2.50 -19.80 26.55
CA ARG A 27 -3.78 -19.25 26.06
C ARG A 27 -4.14 -19.86 24.70
N LEU A 28 -3.18 -19.98 23.78
CA LEU A 28 -3.42 -20.54 22.45
C LEU A 28 -3.76 -22.02 22.53
N ARG A 29 -3.03 -22.81 23.34
CA ARG A 29 -3.32 -24.22 23.58
C ARG A 29 -4.71 -24.39 24.20
N GLY A 30 -5.07 -23.61 25.21
CA GLY A 30 -6.40 -23.66 25.82
C GLY A 30 -7.52 -23.39 24.83
N ILE A 31 -7.30 -22.53 23.84
CA ILE A 31 -8.25 -22.28 22.75
C ILE A 31 -8.34 -23.50 21.82
N ILE A 32 -7.20 -24.05 21.39
CA ILE A 32 -7.15 -25.23 20.52
C ILE A 32 -7.82 -26.44 21.21
N ASP A 33 -7.52 -26.69 22.47
CA ASP A 33 -8.05 -27.83 23.22
C ASP A 33 -9.58 -27.72 23.42
N LYS A 34 -10.08 -26.50 23.58
CA LYS A 34 -11.51 -26.28 23.88
C LYS A 34 -12.38 -26.16 22.62
N TRP A 35 -11.88 -25.53 21.55
CA TRP A 35 -12.67 -25.20 20.36
C TRP A 35 -12.11 -25.79 19.06
N GLY A 36 -10.98 -26.49 19.13
CA GLY A 36 -10.32 -27.08 17.98
C GLY A 36 -9.43 -26.11 17.20
N PRO A 37 -8.66 -26.65 16.24
CA PRO A 37 -7.68 -25.86 15.46
C PRO A 37 -8.32 -24.78 14.59
N GLN A 38 -9.56 -24.97 14.14
CA GLN A 38 -10.26 -23.99 13.29
C GLN A 38 -10.61 -22.69 14.05
N ALA A 39 -10.57 -22.70 15.39
CA ALA A 39 -10.77 -21.50 16.21
C ALA A 39 -9.54 -20.59 16.28
N VAL A 40 -8.45 -20.95 15.62
CA VAL A 40 -7.20 -20.19 15.53
C VAL A 40 -6.95 -19.70 14.12
N ALA A 41 -6.42 -18.48 13.99
CA ALA A 41 -6.05 -17.90 12.71
C ALA A 41 -4.72 -17.14 12.82
N PHE A 42 -3.95 -17.10 11.70
CA PHE A 42 -2.80 -16.24 11.52
C PHE A 42 -3.09 -15.24 10.39
N TYR A 43 -2.67 -14.01 10.57
CA TYR A 43 -2.78 -12.99 9.53
C TYR A 43 -1.41 -12.32 9.31
N ALA A 44 -0.73 -12.70 8.24
CA ALA A 44 0.65 -12.37 7.97
C ALA A 44 0.79 -11.17 7.01
N SER A 45 2.02 -10.73 6.80
CA SER A 45 2.36 -9.59 5.95
C SER A 45 3.16 -9.99 4.72
N GLY A 46 2.87 -9.42 3.55
CA GLY A 46 3.70 -9.50 2.34
C GLY A 46 5.10 -8.88 2.48
N GLN A 47 5.45 -8.42 3.66
CA GLN A 47 6.76 -7.87 4.01
C GLN A 47 7.59 -8.79 4.92
N LEU A 48 7.06 -9.95 5.31
CA LEU A 48 7.83 -10.98 6.00
C LEU A 48 8.85 -11.60 5.03
N LEU A 49 9.94 -12.09 5.57
CA LEU A 49 10.91 -12.88 4.79
C LEU A 49 10.32 -14.27 4.46
N THR A 50 10.86 -14.93 3.45
CA THR A 50 10.40 -16.26 3.05
C THR A 50 10.45 -17.25 4.22
N GLU A 51 11.48 -17.17 5.05
CA GLU A 51 11.69 -17.99 6.24
C GLU A 51 10.62 -17.74 7.31
N ASP A 52 10.23 -16.47 7.51
CA ASP A 52 9.16 -16.09 8.44
C ASP A 52 7.82 -16.69 7.99
N TYR A 53 7.51 -16.57 6.69
CA TYR A 53 6.30 -17.15 6.09
C TYR A 53 6.29 -18.67 6.20
N TYR A 54 7.43 -19.30 5.87
CA TYR A 54 7.52 -20.75 5.89
C TYR A 54 7.26 -21.28 7.30
N ALA A 55 7.89 -20.69 8.32
CA ALA A 55 7.69 -21.08 9.71
C ALA A 55 6.22 -20.94 10.13
N ALA A 56 5.57 -19.80 9.79
CA ALA A 56 4.18 -19.56 10.13
C ALA A 56 3.23 -20.54 9.41
N ASN A 57 3.46 -20.77 8.11
CA ASN A 57 2.65 -21.69 7.31
C ASN A 57 2.77 -23.13 7.79
N LYS A 58 4.00 -23.60 8.06
CA LYS A 58 4.28 -24.95 8.60
C LYS A 58 3.61 -25.12 9.96
N LEU A 59 3.69 -24.13 10.86
CA LEU A 59 3.05 -24.21 12.17
C LEU A 59 1.52 -24.30 12.04
N MET A 60 0.91 -23.40 11.29
CA MET A 60 -0.54 -23.31 11.20
C MET A 60 -1.13 -24.52 10.47
N LYS A 61 -0.65 -24.81 9.27
CA LYS A 61 -1.23 -25.89 8.44
C LYS A 61 -0.72 -27.27 8.82
N GLY A 62 0.58 -27.39 9.15
CA GLY A 62 1.22 -28.69 9.43
C GLY A 62 0.96 -29.22 10.84
N PHE A 63 0.96 -28.37 11.85
CA PHE A 63 1.04 -28.81 13.24
C PHE A 63 -0.15 -28.37 14.11
N ILE A 64 -0.69 -27.14 13.91
CA ILE A 64 -1.99 -26.77 14.51
C ILE A 64 -3.11 -27.52 13.78
N GLY A 65 -3.02 -27.68 12.47
CA GLY A 65 -3.95 -28.48 11.68
C GLY A 65 -5.14 -27.70 11.12
N ALA A 66 -4.98 -26.40 10.92
CA ALA A 66 -5.97 -25.56 10.25
C ALA A 66 -5.30 -24.69 9.17
N ALA A 67 -6.00 -24.38 8.08
CA ALA A 67 -5.48 -23.54 7.02
C ALA A 67 -5.86 -22.06 7.17
N ASN A 68 -6.31 -21.64 8.35
CA ASN A 68 -6.67 -20.24 8.63
C ASN A 68 -5.43 -19.36 8.78
N ILE A 69 -4.55 -19.37 7.77
CA ILE A 69 -3.46 -18.43 7.59
C ILE A 69 -3.67 -17.68 6.28
N ASP A 70 -3.81 -16.37 6.37
CA ASP A 70 -3.90 -15.52 5.18
C ASP A 70 -3.00 -14.29 5.36
N THR A 71 -2.85 -13.48 4.32
CA THR A 71 -1.93 -12.37 4.33
C THR A 71 -2.56 -11.13 3.71
N ASN A 72 -1.97 -9.96 3.97
CA ASN A 72 -2.36 -8.75 3.26
C ASN A 72 -2.01 -8.79 1.75
N SER A 73 -1.26 -9.79 1.28
CA SER A 73 -1.10 -10.09 -0.15
C SER A 73 -2.44 -10.49 -0.81
N ARG A 74 -3.40 -11.00 -0.03
CA ARG A 74 -4.80 -11.19 -0.45
C ARG A 74 -5.40 -9.89 -0.98
N LEU A 75 -5.15 -8.79 -0.31
CA LEU A 75 -5.66 -7.46 -0.67
C LEU A 75 -4.95 -6.86 -1.89
N CYS A 76 -3.79 -7.41 -2.28
CA CYS A 76 -2.92 -6.86 -3.31
C CYS A 76 -3.10 -7.55 -4.65
N MET A 77 -2.99 -8.90 -4.70
CA MET A 77 -2.86 -9.60 -5.98
C MET A 77 -3.37 -11.04 -6.00
N SER A 78 -4.25 -11.42 -5.12
CA SER A 78 -4.82 -12.76 -5.15
C SER A 78 -5.62 -13.05 -6.42
N SER A 79 -6.20 -12.05 -7.05
CA SER A 79 -6.87 -12.18 -8.36
C SER A 79 -5.88 -12.58 -9.46
N ALA A 80 -4.66 -12.02 -9.46
CA ALA A 80 -3.62 -12.44 -10.40
C ALA A 80 -3.16 -13.89 -10.15
N VAL A 81 -3.02 -14.29 -8.87
CA VAL A 81 -2.73 -15.69 -8.48
C VAL A 81 -3.77 -16.64 -9.07
N VAL A 82 -5.04 -16.32 -8.89
CA VAL A 82 -6.15 -17.12 -9.44
C VAL A 82 -6.13 -17.11 -10.98
N GLY A 83 -5.88 -15.95 -11.59
CA GLY A 83 -5.78 -15.82 -13.04
C GLY A 83 -4.74 -16.76 -13.63
N TYR A 84 -3.52 -16.79 -13.04
CA TYR A 84 -2.47 -17.72 -13.47
C TYR A 84 -2.82 -19.17 -13.20
N LYS A 85 -3.37 -19.52 -12.03
CA LYS A 85 -3.79 -20.89 -11.72
C LYS A 85 -4.85 -21.40 -12.68
N ARG A 86 -5.84 -20.59 -13.04
CA ARG A 86 -6.87 -20.96 -14.03
C ARG A 86 -6.28 -21.20 -15.43
N ALA A 87 -5.34 -20.35 -15.84
CA ALA A 87 -4.74 -20.43 -17.17
C ALA A 87 -3.65 -21.50 -17.26
N PHE A 88 -2.79 -21.60 -16.27
CA PHE A 88 -1.57 -22.43 -16.34
C PHE A 88 -1.60 -23.65 -15.42
N GLY A 89 -2.56 -23.73 -14.51
CA GLY A 89 -2.64 -24.79 -13.48
C GLY A 89 -1.76 -24.51 -12.26
N GLU A 90 -0.88 -23.52 -12.31
CA GLU A 90 0.06 -23.13 -11.26
C GLU A 90 0.18 -21.62 -11.20
N ASP A 91 0.62 -21.09 -10.06
CA ASP A 91 0.86 -19.68 -9.84
C ASP A 91 2.24 -19.25 -10.35
N VAL A 92 2.39 -19.08 -11.65
CA VAL A 92 3.64 -18.71 -12.31
C VAL A 92 3.49 -17.43 -13.08
N VAL A 93 4.26 -16.42 -12.70
CA VAL A 93 4.39 -15.16 -13.46
C VAL A 93 5.30 -15.41 -14.68
N PRO A 94 4.82 -15.24 -15.93
CA PRO A 94 5.59 -15.66 -17.10
C PRO A 94 6.72 -14.72 -17.52
N CYS A 95 6.70 -13.44 -17.08
CA CYS A 95 7.58 -12.39 -17.56
C CYS A 95 8.72 -12.05 -16.60
N SER A 96 9.72 -11.35 -17.11
CA SER A 96 10.82 -10.74 -16.38
C SER A 96 10.85 -9.21 -16.58
N TYR A 97 11.70 -8.49 -15.84
CA TYR A 97 11.88 -7.04 -16.03
C TYR A 97 12.54 -6.73 -17.37
N GLU A 98 13.39 -7.60 -17.88
CA GLU A 98 14.01 -7.47 -19.20
C GLU A 98 12.98 -7.53 -20.34
N ASP A 99 11.86 -8.26 -20.14
CA ASP A 99 10.79 -8.28 -21.12
C ASP A 99 10.16 -6.91 -21.35
N VAL A 100 10.13 -6.06 -20.30
CA VAL A 100 9.63 -4.69 -20.41
C VAL A 100 10.50 -3.85 -21.35
N GLU A 101 11.82 -4.03 -21.25
CA GLU A 101 12.80 -3.30 -22.09
C GLU A 101 12.81 -3.82 -23.54
N ASN A 102 12.51 -5.11 -23.72
CA ASN A 102 12.52 -5.77 -25.02
C ASN A 102 11.20 -5.66 -25.80
N SER A 103 10.17 -5.02 -25.23
CA SER A 103 8.85 -4.91 -25.86
C SER A 103 8.79 -3.80 -26.89
N ASP A 104 7.93 -3.96 -27.92
CA ASP A 104 7.58 -2.91 -28.87
C ASP A 104 6.31 -2.15 -28.43
N LEU A 105 5.45 -2.84 -27.64
CA LEU A 105 4.26 -2.26 -27.03
C LEU A 105 4.23 -2.63 -25.53
N VAL A 106 4.21 -1.63 -24.67
CA VAL A 106 4.03 -1.78 -23.23
C VAL A 106 2.68 -1.23 -22.83
N VAL A 107 1.81 -2.08 -22.28
CA VAL A 107 0.50 -1.71 -21.74
C VAL A 107 0.58 -1.70 -20.21
N LEU A 108 0.21 -0.59 -19.59
CA LEU A 108 0.15 -0.42 -18.12
C LEU A 108 -1.33 -0.34 -17.71
N ALA A 109 -1.88 -1.42 -17.17
CA ALA A 109 -3.29 -1.51 -16.80
C ALA A 109 -3.49 -1.44 -15.28
N GLY A 110 -4.23 -0.44 -14.81
CA GLY A 110 -4.50 -0.22 -13.40
C GLY A 110 -3.22 -0.08 -12.56
N SER A 111 -2.21 0.62 -13.12
CA SER A 111 -0.86 0.72 -12.57
C SER A 111 -0.31 2.14 -12.63
N ASN A 112 -0.20 2.79 -11.48
CA ASN A 112 0.57 4.03 -11.37
C ASN A 112 2.06 3.70 -11.11
N ALA A 113 2.73 3.08 -12.09
CA ALA A 113 4.09 2.56 -11.96
C ALA A 113 5.12 3.65 -11.59
N ALA A 114 4.94 4.87 -12.06
CA ALA A 114 5.80 6.01 -11.71
C ALA A 114 5.90 6.24 -10.18
N TRP A 115 4.85 5.92 -9.43
CA TRP A 115 4.81 6.06 -7.97
C TRP A 115 4.96 4.74 -7.22
N THR A 116 4.48 3.63 -7.79
CA THR A 116 4.43 2.34 -7.08
C THR A 116 5.63 1.43 -7.38
N HIS A 117 6.24 1.59 -8.56
CA HIS A 117 7.39 0.82 -9.04
C HIS A 117 8.41 1.74 -9.73
N PRO A 118 8.93 2.78 -9.04
CA PRO A 118 9.69 3.85 -9.68
C PRO A 118 10.95 3.37 -10.38
N VAL A 119 11.63 2.34 -9.86
CA VAL A 119 12.84 1.79 -10.49
C VAL A 119 12.51 1.09 -11.81
N LEU A 120 11.47 0.26 -11.84
CA LEU A 120 11.00 -0.40 -13.07
C LEU A 120 10.46 0.62 -14.08
N TYR A 121 9.76 1.64 -13.59
CA TYR A 121 9.27 2.72 -14.45
C TYR A 121 10.42 3.49 -15.11
N GLN A 122 11.52 3.74 -14.41
CA GLN A 122 12.71 4.36 -15.01
C GLN A 122 13.37 3.48 -16.07
N ARG A 123 13.41 2.15 -15.86
CA ARG A 123 13.87 1.21 -16.90
C ARG A 123 13.00 1.31 -18.16
N LEU A 124 11.67 1.39 -17.98
CA LEU A 124 10.75 1.62 -19.10
C LEU A 124 10.97 2.97 -19.79
N VAL A 125 11.16 4.05 -19.02
CA VAL A 125 11.47 5.38 -19.56
C VAL A 125 12.75 5.35 -20.40
N GLN A 126 13.80 4.69 -19.88
CA GLN A 126 15.06 4.53 -20.59
C GLN A 126 14.89 3.68 -21.87
N ALA A 127 14.20 2.56 -21.78
CA ALA A 127 13.94 1.69 -22.94
C ALA A 127 13.16 2.42 -24.05
N LYS A 128 12.17 3.25 -23.69
CA LYS A 128 11.45 4.08 -24.65
C LYS A 128 12.32 5.18 -25.25
N HIS A 129 13.22 5.76 -24.48
CA HIS A 129 14.20 6.73 -24.97
C HIS A 129 15.15 6.10 -26.01
N ASP A 130 15.64 4.89 -25.71
CA ASP A 130 16.57 4.15 -26.58
C ASP A 130 15.86 3.56 -27.82
N ASN A 131 14.56 3.26 -27.70
CA ASN A 131 13.69 2.85 -28.79
C ASN A 131 12.45 3.77 -28.92
N PRO A 132 12.56 4.92 -29.63
CA PRO A 132 11.46 5.87 -29.77
C PRO A 132 10.22 5.32 -30.50
N GLN A 133 10.33 4.16 -31.18
CA GLN A 133 9.20 3.49 -31.81
C GLN A 133 8.36 2.66 -30.82
N MET A 134 8.90 2.36 -29.63
CA MET A 134 8.17 1.69 -28.57
C MET A 134 6.91 2.50 -28.24
N LYS A 135 5.75 1.82 -28.23
CA LYS A 135 4.48 2.41 -27.81
C LYS A 135 4.19 2.11 -26.35
N VAL A 136 3.66 3.09 -25.64
CA VAL A 136 3.21 2.94 -24.24
C VAL A 136 1.74 3.32 -24.15
N VAL A 137 0.91 2.38 -23.72
CA VAL A 137 -0.52 2.58 -23.46
C VAL A 137 -0.76 2.51 -21.94
N VAL A 138 -1.40 3.52 -21.38
CA VAL A 138 -1.83 3.54 -19.97
C VAL A 138 -3.34 3.39 -19.89
N ILE A 139 -3.80 2.38 -19.19
CA ILE A 139 -5.22 2.07 -18.94
C ILE A 139 -5.48 2.35 -17.45
N ASP A 140 -6.04 3.49 -17.15
CA ASP A 140 -6.35 3.95 -15.78
C ASP A 140 -7.45 5.01 -15.85
N PRO A 141 -8.50 4.96 -15.02
CA PRO A 141 -9.54 6.00 -15.01
C PRO A 141 -8.99 7.40 -14.73
N ARG A 142 -7.87 7.49 -14.05
CA ARG A 142 -7.18 8.73 -13.73
C ARG A 142 -5.99 8.97 -14.64
N ARG A 143 -5.74 10.24 -14.99
CA ARG A 143 -4.46 10.65 -15.58
C ARG A 143 -3.41 10.75 -14.48
N THR A 144 -2.64 9.69 -14.30
CA THR A 144 -1.59 9.59 -13.26
C THR A 144 -0.23 10.03 -13.79
N ALA A 145 0.77 10.14 -12.88
CA ALA A 145 2.15 10.42 -13.25
C ALA A 145 2.74 9.41 -14.27
N THR A 146 2.20 8.21 -14.34
CA THR A 146 2.61 7.19 -15.32
C THR A 146 2.27 7.59 -16.76
N CYS A 147 1.26 8.46 -16.95
CA CYS A 147 0.87 8.96 -18.25
C CYS A 147 1.89 9.95 -18.88
N ASP A 148 2.94 10.34 -18.15
CA ASP A 148 3.98 11.24 -18.66
C ASP A 148 4.73 10.71 -19.90
N ILE A 149 4.81 9.39 -20.05
CA ILE A 149 5.44 8.72 -21.20
C ILE A 149 4.44 7.99 -22.11
N ALA A 150 3.14 8.09 -21.84
CA ALA A 150 2.12 7.40 -22.60
C ALA A 150 1.92 8.02 -24.00
N ASP A 151 1.91 7.17 -25.02
CA ASP A 151 1.45 7.54 -26.36
C ASP A 151 -0.09 7.54 -26.44
N LEU A 152 -0.74 6.73 -25.59
CA LEU A 152 -2.21 6.65 -25.48
C LEU A 152 -2.61 6.45 -24.03
N HIS A 153 -3.57 7.23 -23.55
CA HIS A 153 -4.21 7.08 -22.26
C HIS A 153 -5.68 6.70 -22.43
N LEU A 154 -6.05 5.52 -21.98
CA LEU A 154 -7.41 5.02 -21.98
C LEU A 154 -8.03 5.22 -20.60
N ALA A 155 -8.72 6.34 -20.41
CA ALA A 155 -9.40 6.69 -19.17
C ALA A 155 -10.78 5.99 -19.09
N LEU A 156 -10.78 4.66 -18.93
CA LEU A 156 -11.98 3.85 -18.91
C LEU A 156 -12.82 4.04 -17.64
N ALA A 157 -14.12 3.70 -17.72
CA ALA A 157 -14.98 3.66 -16.55
C ALA A 157 -14.49 2.58 -15.55
N PRO A 158 -14.41 2.86 -14.25
CA PRO A 158 -13.99 1.89 -13.26
C PRO A 158 -14.76 0.58 -13.37
N GLY A 159 -14.03 -0.53 -13.32
CA GLY A 159 -14.61 -1.89 -13.41
C GLY A 159 -14.80 -2.43 -14.81
N SER A 160 -14.65 -1.64 -15.87
CA SER A 160 -14.91 -2.04 -17.26
C SER A 160 -13.74 -2.69 -18.00
N ASP A 161 -12.60 -2.89 -17.33
CA ASP A 161 -11.36 -3.42 -17.91
C ASP A 161 -11.55 -4.73 -18.67
N SER A 162 -12.39 -5.65 -18.14
CA SER A 162 -12.66 -6.92 -18.80
C SER A 162 -13.29 -6.75 -20.18
N GLY A 163 -14.16 -5.76 -20.38
CA GLY A 163 -14.77 -5.46 -21.66
C GLY A 163 -13.76 -5.02 -22.71
N LEU A 164 -12.78 -4.19 -22.31
CA LEU A 164 -11.72 -3.75 -23.20
C LEU A 164 -10.87 -4.92 -23.73
N PHE A 165 -10.46 -5.84 -22.83
CA PHE A 165 -9.63 -6.99 -23.21
C PHE A 165 -10.44 -8.10 -23.89
N VAL A 166 -11.72 -8.31 -23.56
CA VAL A 166 -12.60 -9.24 -24.28
C VAL A 166 -12.86 -8.73 -25.71
N GLY A 167 -13.06 -7.42 -25.90
CA GLY A 167 -13.17 -6.85 -27.23
C GLY A 167 -11.89 -7.04 -28.06
N LEU A 168 -10.71 -6.85 -27.47
CA LEU A 168 -9.44 -7.15 -28.13
C LEU A 168 -9.31 -8.64 -28.47
N LEU A 169 -9.73 -9.55 -27.58
CA LEU A 169 -9.74 -10.98 -27.83
C LEU A 169 -10.64 -11.32 -29.03
N ASN A 170 -11.80 -10.70 -29.13
CA ASN A 170 -12.71 -10.87 -30.27
C ASN A 170 -12.08 -10.43 -31.60
N VAL A 171 -11.37 -9.31 -31.62
CA VAL A 171 -10.63 -8.86 -32.82
C VAL A 171 -9.55 -9.89 -33.21
N ILE A 172 -8.80 -10.42 -32.23
CA ILE A 172 -7.76 -11.45 -32.47
C ILE A 172 -8.37 -12.71 -33.07
N GLN A 173 -9.55 -13.11 -32.57
CA GLN A 173 -10.26 -14.31 -33.01
C GLN A 173 -11.09 -14.12 -34.29
N GLY A 174 -11.29 -12.88 -34.72
CA GLY A 174 -12.16 -12.55 -35.85
C GLY A 174 -13.65 -12.80 -35.58
N THR A 175 -14.07 -12.61 -34.32
CA THR A 175 -15.49 -12.73 -33.88
C THR A 175 -16.07 -11.34 -33.65
N ASP A 176 -17.38 -11.21 -33.57
CA ASP A 176 -18.11 -9.94 -33.47
C ASP A 176 -19.07 -9.90 -32.27
N GLU A 177 -18.75 -10.62 -31.21
CA GLU A 177 -19.58 -10.63 -29.98
C GLU A 177 -19.41 -9.34 -29.18
N TRP A 178 -18.20 -8.77 -29.21
CA TRP A 178 -17.85 -7.54 -28.56
C TRP A 178 -17.22 -6.55 -29.57
N PRO A 179 -17.99 -5.97 -30.49
CA PRO A 179 -17.47 -4.99 -31.44
C PRO A 179 -17.03 -3.72 -30.72
N VAL A 180 -16.20 -2.92 -31.40
CA VAL A 180 -15.58 -1.70 -30.83
C VAL A 180 -16.64 -0.74 -30.26
N GLU A 181 -17.80 -0.60 -30.89
CA GLU A 181 -18.89 0.25 -30.43
C GLU A 181 -19.48 -0.22 -29.08
N ARG A 182 -19.61 -1.53 -28.91
CA ARG A 182 -20.08 -2.12 -27.64
C ARG A 182 -19.03 -1.91 -26.55
N VAL A 183 -17.76 -2.12 -26.86
CA VAL A 183 -16.64 -1.84 -25.92
C VAL A 183 -16.61 -0.37 -25.56
N ALA A 184 -16.76 0.53 -26.52
CA ALA A 184 -16.79 1.97 -26.32
C ALA A 184 -17.88 2.39 -25.34
N ALA A 185 -19.11 1.89 -25.55
CA ALA A 185 -20.24 2.15 -24.67
C ALA A 185 -20.03 1.58 -23.27
N PHE A 186 -19.47 0.37 -23.15
CA PHE A 186 -19.23 -0.30 -21.87
C PHE A 186 -18.10 0.36 -21.07
N CYS A 187 -17.01 0.76 -21.73
CA CYS A 187 -15.83 1.35 -21.12
C CYS A 187 -15.92 2.87 -20.98
N GLY A 188 -16.85 3.53 -21.64
CA GLY A 188 -16.92 4.98 -21.70
C GLY A 188 -15.71 5.60 -22.42
N LEU A 189 -15.20 4.94 -23.45
CA LEU A 189 -14.05 5.35 -24.27
C LEU A 189 -14.47 5.72 -25.69
N SER A 190 -13.64 6.46 -26.42
CA SER A 190 -13.87 6.71 -27.83
C SER A 190 -13.60 5.45 -28.66
N PRO A 191 -14.42 5.12 -29.68
CA PRO A 191 -14.13 4.03 -30.62
C PRO A 191 -12.78 4.16 -31.30
N GLN A 192 -12.34 5.39 -31.58
CA GLN A 192 -11.06 5.66 -32.22
C GLN A 192 -9.87 5.26 -31.33
N ASP A 193 -9.90 5.59 -30.02
CA ASP A 193 -8.81 5.26 -29.10
C ASP A 193 -8.73 3.75 -28.88
N ILE A 194 -9.90 3.07 -28.79
CA ILE A 194 -9.98 1.61 -28.71
C ILE A 194 -9.38 0.98 -29.97
N GLY A 195 -9.77 1.47 -31.17
CA GLY A 195 -9.24 0.99 -32.45
C GLY A 195 -7.72 1.18 -32.53
N THR A 196 -7.20 2.35 -32.10
CA THR A 196 -5.76 2.62 -32.05
C THR A 196 -5.03 1.63 -31.13
N PHE A 197 -5.56 1.38 -29.95
CA PHE A 197 -4.97 0.39 -29.03
C PHE A 197 -4.98 -1.02 -29.62
N TYR A 198 -6.08 -1.43 -30.21
CA TYR A 198 -6.21 -2.76 -30.81
C TYR A 198 -5.25 -2.93 -32.01
N ASP A 199 -5.16 -1.92 -32.87
CA ASP A 199 -4.22 -1.93 -33.99
C ASP A 199 -2.76 -2.03 -33.53
N TRP A 200 -2.38 -1.26 -32.49
CA TRP A 200 -1.03 -1.35 -31.94
C TRP A 200 -0.76 -2.72 -31.33
N PHE A 201 -1.74 -3.30 -30.60
CA PHE A 201 -1.56 -4.61 -30.03
C PHE A 201 -1.45 -5.70 -31.12
N MET A 202 -2.24 -5.61 -32.16
CA MET A 202 -2.21 -6.57 -33.29
C MET A 202 -0.90 -6.49 -34.07
N THR A 203 -0.44 -5.29 -34.37
CA THR A 203 0.72 -5.05 -35.25
C THR A 203 2.06 -5.15 -34.52
N ALA A 204 2.13 -4.88 -33.22
CA ALA A 204 3.36 -4.98 -32.44
C ALA A 204 3.90 -6.43 -32.43
N PRO A 205 5.14 -6.70 -32.87
CA PRO A 205 5.73 -8.03 -32.78
C PRO A 205 5.84 -8.56 -31.36
N ARG A 206 6.16 -7.66 -30.40
CA ARG A 206 6.33 -7.95 -28.97
C ARG A 206 5.45 -7.02 -28.16
N ALA A 207 4.54 -7.57 -27.39
CA ALA A 207 3.68 -6.80 -26.51
C ALA A 207 3.66 -7.41 -25.09
N ILE A 208 3.79 -6.56 -24.10
CA ILE A 208 3.68 -6.91 -22.67
C ILE A 208 2.58 -6.09 -22.01
N THR A 209 1.80 -6.72 -21.15
CA THR A 209 0.78 -6.05 -20.34
C THR A 209 1.15 -6.13 -18.86
N LEU A 210 1.58 -5.01 -18.29
CA LEU A 210 1.86 -4.83 -16.87
C LEU A 210 0.55 -4.46 -16.16
N TYR A 211 0.15 -5.20 -15.13
CA TYR A 211 -1.06 -4.89 -14.39
C TYR A 211 -0.90 -5.03 -12.88
N THR A 212 -1.64 -4.23 -12.13
CA THR A 212 -1.54 -4.18 -10.67
C THR A 212 -2.92 -4.09 -10.00
N MET A 213 -3.00 -3.40 -8.86
CA MET A 213 -4.19 -3.33 -8.02
C MET A 213 -5.42 -2.72 -8.69
N GLY A 214 -5.29 -1.89 -9.73
CA GLY A 214 -6.44 -1.38 -10.48
C GLY A 214 -7.21 -2.49 -11.19
N ILE A 215 -6.52 -3.54 -11.62
CA ILE A 215 -7.12 -4.76 -12.15
C ILE A 215 -7.55 -5.70 -11.03
N ASN A 216 -6.66 -5.94 -10.06
CA ASN A 216 -6.79 -7.01 -9.08
C ASN A 216 -7.86 -6.73 -8.01
N GLN A 217 -7.94 -5.49 -7.49
CA GLN A 217 -8.83 -5.10 -6.39
C GLN A 217 -10.25 -4.81 -6.89
N SER A 218 -10.92 -5.82 -7.39
CA SER A 218 -12.25 -5.76 -7.99
C SER A 218 -13.03 -7.03 -7.66
N THR A 219 -14.35 -6.92 -7.54
CA THR A 219 -15.27 -8.06 -7.42
C THR A 219 -15.25 -9.00 -8.64
N SER A 220 -14.62 -8.59 -9.73
CA SER A 220 -14.34 -9.39 -10.94
C SER A 220 -12.85 -9.46 -11.26
N GLY A 221 -11.98 -9.28 -10.26
CA GLY A 221 -10.53 -9.20 -10.46
C GLY A 221 -9.93 -10.43 -11.12
N SER A 222 -10.37 -11.63 -10.74
CA SER A 222 -9.93 -12.89 -11.35
C SER A 222 -10.25 -12.95 -12.85
N ASP A 223 -11.44 -12.52 -13.25
CA ASP A 223 -11.87 -12.51 -14.64
C ASP A 223 -11.13 -11.42 -15.45
N LYS A 224 -10.88 -10.25 -14.87
CA LYS A 224 -10.06 -9.20 -15.49
C LYS A 224 -8.64 -9.70 -15.77
N CYS A 225 -8.02 -10.40 -14.81
CA CYS A 225 -6.71 -11.03 -15.01
C CYS A 225 -6.75 -12.06 -16.14
N ASN A 226 -7.77 -12.92 -16.19
CA ASN A 226 -7.93 -13.91 -17.25
C ASN A 226 -8.21 -13.26 -18.62
N ALA A 227 -8.95 -12.16 -18.70
CA ALA A 227 -9.14 -11.42 -19.94
C ALA A 227 -7.80 -10.95 -20.54
N ILE A 228 -6.89 -10.42 -19.68
CA ILE A 228 -5.53 -10.04 -20.10
C ILE A 228 -4.72 -11.28 -20.53
N ILE A 229 -4.74 -12.34 -19.74
CA ILE A 229 -3.99 -13.58 -20.05
C ILE A 229 -4.47 -14.19 -21.37
N ASN A 230 -5.77 -14.26 -21.60
CA ASN A 230 -6.38 -14.82 -22.82
C ASN A 230 -5.90 -14.10 -24.09
N VAL A 231 -5.83 -12.77 -24.05
CA VAL A 231 -5.34 -11.96 -25.17
C VAL A 231 -3.91 -12.34 -25.56
N HIS A 232 -3.03 -12.50 -24.56
CA HIS A 232 -1.63 -12.88 -24.79
C HIS A 232 -1.50 -14.31 -25.29
N LEU A 233 -2.27 -15.25 -24.73
CA LEU A 233 -2.26 -16.66 -25.17
C LEU A 233 -2.76 -16.79 -26.62
N THR A 234 -3.90 -16.15 -26.93
CA THR A 234 -4.53 -16.29 -28.24
C THR A 234 -3.72 -15.60 -29.35
N SER A 235 -3.11 -14.46 -29.05
CA SER A 235 -2.26 -13.73 -30.01
C SER A 235 -0.88 -14.35 -30.22
N GLY A 236 -0.49 -15.37 -29.44
CA GLY A 236 0.86 -15.92 -29.46
C GLY A 236 1.93 -15.00 -28.87
N LYS A 237 1.55 -13.88 -28.23
CA LYS A 237 2.45 -12.95 -27.54
C LYS A 237 2.67 -13.40 -26.09
N PHE A 238 3.21 -14.61 -25.94
CA PHE A 238 3.36 -15.30 -24.67
C PHE A 238 4.62 -16.19 -24.65
N ASN A 239 5.28 -16.28 -23.52
CA ASN A 239 6.46 -17.11 -23.24
C ASN A 239 7.59 -16.95 -24.27
N ARG A 240 7.86 -15.72 -24.65
CA ARG A 240 8.98 -15.29 -25.50
C ARG A 240 9.44 -13.89 -25.10
N PRO A 241 10.69 -13.51 -25.34
CA PRO A 241 11.22 -12.20 -24.93
C PRO A 241 10.33 -11.04 -25.36
N GLY A 242 10.04 -10.14 -24.42
CA GLY A 242 9.21 -8.95 -24.61
C GLY A 242 7.71 -9.20 -24.72
N CYS A 243 7.20 -10.39 -24.32
CA CYS A 243 5.81 -10.77 -24.53
C CYS A 243 5.21 -11.43 -23.29
N GLY A 244 4.03 -10.98 -22.87
CA GLY A 244 3.22 -11.69 -21.88
C GLY A 244 2.40 -10.82 -20.94
N PRO A 245 1.54 -11.45 -20.13
CA PRO A 245 0.83 -10.81 -19.04
C PRO A 245 1.71 -10.78 -17.80
N PHE A 246 2.03 -9.59 -17.30
CA PHE A 246 2.94 -9.41 -16.17
C PHE A 246 2.24 -8.75 -14.98
N SER A 247 1.84 -9.52 -13.97
CA SER A 247 1.35 -8.95 -12.72
C SER A 247 2.51 -8.43 -11.86
N LEU A 248 2.44 -7.16 -11.47
CA LEU A 248 3.46 -6.52 -10.64
C LEU A 248 3.03 -6.53 -9.17
N THR A 249 3.85 -7.13 -8.30
CA THR A 249 3.66 -7.02 -6.85
C THR A 249 4.21 -5.70 -6.33
N GLY A 250 3.52 -5.12 -5.34
CA GLY A 250 4.00 -3.91 -4.66
C GLY A 250 4.81 -4.20 -3.39
N GLN A 251 4.57 -5.33 -2.75
CA GLN A 251 5.23 -5.71 -1.49
C GLN A 251 6.52 -6.47 -1.77
N PRO A 252 7.55 -6.30 -0.92
CA PRO A 252 8.90 -6.80 -1.22
C PRO A 252 9.00 -8.32 -1.26
N ASN A 253 8.10 -9.06 -0.61
CA ASN A 253 8.11 -10.52 -0.58
C ASN A 253 6.72 -11.17 -0.69
N ALA A 254 5.77 -10.53 -1.37
CA ALA A 254 4.48 -11.16 -1.63
C ALA A 254 4.63 -12.43 -2.50
N MET A 255 5.62 -12.47 -3.39
CA MET A 255 5.95 -13.68 -4.17
C MET A 255 6.45 -14.80 -3.27
N GLY A 256 7.41 -14.56 -2.38
CA GLY A 256 7.90 -15.58 -1.43
C GLY A 256 6.78 -16.12 -0.55
N GLY A 257 5.84 -15.26 -0.12
CA GLY A 257 4.63 -15.70 0.58
C GLY A 257 3.76 -16.64 -0.26
N ARG A 258 3.63 -16.39 -1.58
CA ARG A 258 2.92 -17.29 -2.51
C ARG A 258 3.68 -18.60 -2.73
N GLU A 259 5.02 -18.52 -2.85
CA GLU A 259 5.89 -19.71 -3.00
C GLU A 259 5.76 -20.66 -1.82
N VAL A 260 5.76 -20.17 -0.59
CA VAL A 260 5.61 -21.04 0.61
C VAL A 260 4.16 -21.51 0.84
N GLY A 261 3.17 -20.92 0.17
CA GLY A 261 1.76 -21.23 0.39
C GLY A 261 1.09 -20.44 1.50
N GLY A 262 1.50 -19.18 1.72
CA GLY A 262 1.00 -18.32 2.80
C GLY A 262 -0.42 -17.79 2.62
N LEU A 263 -1.12 -18.11 1.54
CA LEU A 263 -2.54 -17.83 1.35
C LEU A 263 -3.42 -19.00 1.83
N ALA A 264 -4.59 -18.68 2.37
CA ALA A 264 -5.50 -19.66 2.97
C ALA A 264 -5.97 -20.77 2.00
N ASN A 265 -6.01 -20.47 0.71
CA ASN A 265 -6.40 -21.41 -0.34
C ASN A 265 -5.20 -22.07 -1.08
N GLN A 266 -4.00 -22.01 -0.50
CA GLN A 266 -2.81 -22.72 -0.95
C GLN A 266 -2.33 -23.63 0.19
N LEU A 267 -1.67 -24.74 -0.12
CA LEU A 267 -1.12 -25.62 0.92
C LEU A 267 0.32 -25.25 1.27
N ALA A 268 1.24 -25.54 0.38
CA ALA A 268 2.67 -25.24 0.49
C ALA A 268 3.36 -25.44 -0.86
N ALA A 269 4.42 -24.68 -1.17
CA ALA A 269 5.29 -24.89 -2.33
C ALA A 269 4.52 -25.09 -3.66
N HIS A 270 3.56 -24.22 -3.95
CA HIS A 270 2.62 -24.29 -5.08
C HIS A 270 1.68 -25.52 -5.11
N MET A 271 1.71 -26.36 -4.09
CA MET A 271 0.78 -27.45 -3.90
C MET A 271 -0.56 -26.96 -3.34
N ASN A 272 -1.62 -27.72 -3.64
CA ASN A 272 -2.99 -27.46 -3.23
C ASN A 272 -3.51 -28.51 -2.25
N PHE A 273 -4.81 -28.49 -1.93
CA PHE A 273 -5.45 -29.43 -1.01
C PHE A 273 -5.95 -30.70 -1.72
N GLU A 274 -5.26 -31.13 -2.80
CA GLU A 274 -5.52 -32.37 -3.46
C GLU A 274 -4.89 -33.54 -2.69
N PRO A 275 -5.48 -34.75 -2.75
CA PRO A 275 -5.00 -35.88 -1.94
C PRO A 275 -3.51 -36.19 -2.08
N ASP A 276 -2.95 -36.12 -3.29
CA ASP A 276 -1.53 -36.41 -3.55
C ASP A 276 -0.64 -35.33 -2.93
N ASP A 277 -1.04 -34.06 -3.04
CA ASP A 277 -0.32 -32.94 -2.46
C ASP A 277 -0.36 -32.98 -0.93
N LEU A 278 -1.53 -33.26 -0.35
CA LEU A 278 -1.67 -33.44 1.11
C LEU A 278 -0.76 -34.57 1.62
N SER A 279 -0.77 -35.72 0.95
CA SER A 279 0.07 -36.86 1.30
C SER A 279 1.57 -36.49 1.22
N ARG A 280 1.98 -35.79 0.16
CA ARG A 280 3.35 -35.35 -0.08
C ARG A 280 3.84 -34.40 1.02
N VAL A 281 3.07 -33.35 1.32
CA VAL A 281 3.43 -32.38 2.37
C VAL A 281 3.43 -33.02 3.74
N ALA A 282 2.45 -33.89 4.06
CA ALA A 282 2.41 -34.60 5.34
C ALA A 282 3.65 -35.46 5.57
N ARG A 283 4.10 -36.19 4.53
CA ARG A 283 5.32 -37.00 4.61
C ARG A 283 6.57 -36.16 4.77
N PHE A 284 6.67 -35.05 4.04
CA PHE A 284 7.83 -34.16 4.12
C PHE A 284 7.96 -33.50 5.49
N TRP A 285 6.86 -32.97 6.03
CA TRP A 285 6.87 -32.34 7.36
C TRP A 285 6.82 -33.34 8.53
N GLY A 286 6.58 -34.62 8.26
CA GLY A 286 6.45 -35.65 9.30
C GLY A 286 5.28 -35.40 10.25
N THR A 287 4.13 -35.00 9.72
CA THR A 287 2.96 -34.62 10.53
C THR A 287 1.72 -35.42 10.15
N GLU A 288 0.94 -35.79 11.16
CA GLU A 288 -0.39 -36.39 11.01
C GLU A 288 -1.52 -35.36 11.15
N ARG A 289 -1.17 -34.11 11.44
CA ARG A 289 -2.12 -33.03 11.76
C ARG A 289 -2.35 -32.05 10.61
N LEU A 290 -1.86 -32.36 9.40
CA LEU A 290 -1.94 -31.46 8.26
C LEU A 290 -3.40 -31.01 7.99
N ALA A 291 -3.61 -29.71 7.81
CA ALA A 291 -4.88 -29.16 7.38
C ALA A 291 -5.36 -29.80 6.07
N GLN A 292 -6.60 -30.29 6.04
CA GLN A 292 -7.13 -31.06 4.92
C GLN A 292 -7.92 -30.23 3.90
N THR A 293 -8.31 -29.01 4.26
CA THR A 293 -9.14 -28.12 3.42
C THR A 293 -8.61 -26.70 3.46
N PRO A 294 -8.90 -25.89 2.43
CA PRO A 294 -8.63 -24.46 2.45
C PRO A 294 -9.19 -23.77 3.69
N GLY A 295 -8.49 -22.72 4.14
CA GLY A 295 -8.92 -21.89 5.26
C GLY A 295 -9.66 -20.62 4.84
N LEU A 296 -9.95 -19.79 5.82
CA LEU A 296 -10.66 -18.53 5.66
C LEU A 296 -9.75 -17.47 5.00
N MET A 297 -10.25 -16.85 3.94
CA MET A 297 -9.59 -15.72 3.28
C MET A 297 -9.76 -14.45 4.12
N ALA A 298 -8.91 -13.44 3.90
CA ALA A 298 -8.75 -12.30 4.80
C ALA A 298 -10.06 -11.67 5.30
N VAL A 299 -10.99 -11.30 4.42
CA VAL A 299 -12.26 -10.68 4.83
C VAL A 299 -13.11 -11.68 5.62
N GLU A 300 -13.26 -12.90 5.10
CA GLU A 300 -13.99 -14.00 5.76
C GLU A 300 -13.41 -14.34 7.14
N LEU A 301 -12.07 -14.26 7.28
CA LEU A 301 -11.38 -14.51 8.55
C LEU A 301 -11.80 -13.48 9.62
N PHE A 302 -11.83 -12.20 9.28
CA PHE A 302 -12.25 -11.16 10.23
C PHE A 302 -13.77 -11.20 10.49
N ASP A 303 -14.57 -11.59 9.51
CA ASP A 303 -15.99 -11.88 9.71
C ASP A 303 -16.20 -13.07 10.67
N ALA A 304 -15.37 -14.11 10.57
CA ALA A 304 -15.41 -15.26 11.48
C ALA A 304 -14.96 -14.88 12.90
N ILE A 305 -14.01 -13.96 13.06
CA ILE A 305 -13.67 -13.37 14.36
C ILE A 305 -14.89 -12.63 14.94
N ALA A 306 -15.55 -11.80 14.13
CA ALA A 306 -16.73 -11.04 14.56
C ALA A 306 -17.89 -11.94 14.99
N ARG A 307 -18.11 -13.08 14.31
CA ARG A 307 -19.10 -14.08 14.70
C ARG A 307 -18.68 -14.91 15.92
N GLY A 308 -17.41 -14.85 16.28
CA GLY A 308 -16.84 -15.65 17.35
C GLY A 308 -16.54 -17.11 16.94
N ASP A 309 -16.43 -17.42 15.67
CA ASP A 309 -15.98 -18.73 15.17
C ASP A 309 -14.47 -18.87 15.39
N VAL A 310 -13.70 -17.81 15.11
CA VAL A 310 -12.28 -17.69 15.43
C VAL A 310 -12.12 -17.01 16.79
N LYS A 311 -11.39 -17.64 17.69
CA LYS A 311 -11.18 -17.21 19.09
C LYS A 311 -9.78 -16.68 19.35
N ALA A 312 -8.83 -16.97 18.47
CA ALA A 312 -7.46 -16.47 18.55
C ALA A 312 -6.99 -16.03 17.18
N VAL A 313 -6.39 -14.84 17.11
CA VAL A 313 -5.71 -14.36 15.90
C VAL A 313 -4.31 -13.90 16.25
N TRP A 314 -3.32 -14.36 15.44
CA TRP A 314 -1.95 -13.84 15.50
C TRP A 314 -1.65 -13.02 14.24
N ILE A 315 -1.47 -11.73 14.43
CA ILE A 315 -1.21 -10.76 13.37
C ILE A 315 0.29 -10.47 13.33
N MET A 316 0.90 -10.60 12.14
CA MET A 316 2.35 -10.52 11.97
C MET A 316 2.72 -9.42 10.96
N GLY A 317 3.29 -8.30 11.44
CA GLY A 317 3.87 -7.24 10.63
C GLY A 317 2.89 -6.53 9.68
N THR A 318 1.60 -6.48 10.03
CA THR A 318 0.56 -5.83 9.22
C THR A 318 -0.49 -5.16 10.10
N ASN A 319 -1.28 -4.23 9.51
CA ASN A 319 -2.23 -3.38 10.23
C ASN A 319 -3.66 -3.52 9.68
N PRO A 320 -4.34 -4.67 9.90
CA PRO A 320 -5.68 -4.94 9.36
C PRO A 320 -6.74 -3.94 9.80
N ALA A 321 -6.65 -3.35 10.99
CA ALA A 321 -7.58 -2.31 11.48
C ALA A 321 -7.61 -1.05 10.60
N VAL A 322 -6.66 -0.93 9.65
CA VAL A 322 -6.60 0.15 8.66
C VAL A 322 -6.71 -0.36 7.23
N SER A 323 -6.02 -1.48 6.92
CA SER A 323 -5.86 -1.96 5.54
C SER A 323 -7.05 -2.78 5.01
N LEU A 324 -7.84 -3.41 5.88
CA LEU A 324 -9.04 -4.14 5.47
C LEU A 324 -10.21 -3.20 5.20
N PRO A 325 -11.10 -3.56 4.27
CA PRO A 325 -12.37 -2.84 4.08
C PRO A 325 -13.23 -2.92 5.34
N ASP A 326 -14.19 -2.01 5.46
CA ASP A 326 -15.05 -1.87 6.64
C ASP A 326 -14.24 -1.86 7.95
N SER A 327 -13.28 -0.93 8.02
CA SER A 327 -12.32 -0.88 9.11
C SER A 327 -12.97 -0.76 10.51
N HIS A 328 -14.20 -0.27 10.61
CA HIS A 328 -14.95 -0.24 11.86
C HIS A 328 -15.37 -1.63 12.31
N ALA A 329 -15.87 -2.46 11.40
CA ALA A 329 -16.24 -3.85 11.70
C ALA A 329 -15.00 -4.67 12.09
N VAL A 330 -13.87 -4.45 11.42
CA VAL A 330 -12.58 -5.07 11.77
C VAL A 330 -12.13 -4.69 13.19
N CYS A 331 -12.21 -3.41 13.55
CA CYS A 331 -11.89 -2.97 14.91
C CYS A 331 -12.81 -3.60 15.97
N GLN A 332 -14.12 -3.70 15.69
CA GLN A 332 -15.07 -4.36 16.57
C GLN A 332 -14.78 -5.86 16.70
N ALA A 333 -14.44 -6.54 15.60
CA ALA A 333 -14.05 -7.94 15.61
C ALA A 333 -12.82 -8.18 16.51
N LEU A 334 -11.77 -7.35 16.35
CA LEU A 334 -10.56 -7.43 17.16
C LEU A 334 -10.84 -7.14 18.66
N ALA A 335 -11.66 -6.13 18.95
CA ALA A 335 -12.05 -5.81 20.34
C ALA A 335 -12.82 -6.94 21.04
N GLY A 336 -13.60 -7.72 20.29
CA GLY A 336 -14.37 -8.87 20.79
C GLY A 336 -13.62 -10.20 20.77
N CYS A 337 -12.42 -10.27 20.16
CA CYS A 337 -11.65 -11.50 20.02
C CYS A 337 -11.01 -11.90 21.36
N PRO A 338 -11.23 -13.14 21.85
CA PRO A 338 -10.68 -13.57 23.15
C PRO A 338 -9.15 -13.54 23.25
N LEU A 339 -8.44 -13.76 22.14
CA LEU A 339 -6.98 -13.68 22.10
C LEU A 339 -6.52 -13.01 20.81
N VAL A 340 -5.97 -11.82 20.93
CA VAL A 340 -5.26 -11.12 19.85
C VAL A 340 -3.79 -11.06 20.21
N MET A 341 -2.94 -11.66 19.37
CA MET A 341 -1.49 -11.58 19.46
C MET A 341 -0.96 -10.79 18.29
N VAL A 342 0.05 -9.95 18.50
CA VAL A 342 0.65 -9.12 17.46
C VAL A 342 2.17 -9.20 17.52
N SER A 343 2.80 -9.60 16.41
CA SER A 343 4.24 -9.41 16.18
C SER A 343 4.42 -8.14 15.36
N GLU A 344 5.06 -7.11 15.92
CA GLU A 344 5.11 -5.80 15.30
C GLU A 344 6.42 -5.07 15.57
N VAL A 345 6.78 -4.19 14.66
CA VAL A 345 7.93 -3.30 14.76
C VAL A 345 7.61 -2.09 15.64
N MET A 346 6.40 -1.54 15.50
CA MET A 346 5.94 -0.34 16.20
C MET A 346 5.11 -0.69 17.43
N ASN A 347 5.32 0.06 18.52
CA ASN A 347 4.61 -0.16 19.77
C ASN A 347 3.11 0.15 19.68
N ASP A 348 2.76 1.23 18.98
CA ASP A 348 1.39 1.67 18.84
C ASP A 348 0.98 1.74 17.36
N THR A 349 0.01 0.93 17.01
CA THR A 349 -0.67 0.92 15.70
C THR A 349 -2.15 0.74 15.93
N ASP A 350 -2.98 1.06 14.93
CA ASP A 350 -4.43 0.84 15.04
C ASP A 350 -4.76 -0.61 15.46
N THR A 351 -3.96 -1.58 15.02
CA THR A 351 -4.16 -3.00 15.33
C THR A 351 -3.58 -3.39 16.69
N SER A 352 -2.39 -2.90 17.06
CA SER A 352 -1.72 -3.29 18.31
C SER A 352 -2.47 -2.84 19.55
N ARG A 353 -3.37 -1.86 19.43
CA ARG A 353 -4.26 -1.41 20.52
C ARG A 353 -5.23 -2.48 21.02
N PHE A 354 -5.53 -3.47 20.19
CA PHE A 354 -6.39 -4.61 20.56
C PHE A 354 -5.60 -5.82 21.05
N ALA A 355 -4.27 -5.75 21.04
CA ALA A 355 -3.43 -6.89 21.36
C ALA A 355 -3.38 -7.19 22.86
N HIS A 356 -3.68 -8.44 23.22
CA HIS A 356 -3.44 -9.00 24.55
C HIS A 356 -1.97 -9.36 24.75
N ILE A 357 -1.29 -9.75 23.65
CA ILE A 357 0.14 -10.08 23.66
C ILE A 357 0.82 -9.38 22.51
N ARG A 358 1.91 -8.68 22.79
CA ARG A 358 2.75 -8.01 21.78
C ARG A 358 4.16 -8.57 21.80
N PHE A 359 4.67 -8.93 20.62
CA PHE A 359 6.02 -9.42 20.41
C PHE A 359 6.82 -8.41 19.60
N PRO A 360 7.96 -7.92 20.10
CA PRO A 360 8.83 -7.01 19.36
C PRO A 360 9.53 -7.76 18.23
N ALA A 361 9.16 -7.41 16.99
CA ALA A 361 9.73 -7.98 15.78
C ALA A 361 10.80 -7.07 15.16
N LEU A 362 11.73 -7.69 14.42
CA LEU A 362 12.77 -6.99 13.68
C LEU A 362 12.19 -6.29 12.45
N GLY A 363 12.72 -5.10 12.16
CA GLY A 363 12.45 -4.37 10.93
C GLY A 363 13.28 -4.86 9.75
N TRP A 364 13.02 -4.30 8.55
CA TRP A 364 13.66 -4.73 7.30
C TRP A 364 15.19 -4.75 7.35
N GLY A 365 15.83 -3.67 7.82
CA GLY A 365 17.29 -3.57 7.90
C GLY A 365 17.94 -4.36 9.04
N GLU A 366 17.16 -4.99 9.89
CA GLU A 366 17.56 -5.70 11.11
C GLU A 366 17.43 -7.23 10.93
N LYS A 367 16.82 -7.67 9.81
CA LYS A 367 16.53 -9.09 9.51
C LYS A 367 17.52 -9.68 8.51
N ASP A 368 17.70 -10.98 8.60
CA ASP A 368 18.46 -11.82 7.68
C ASP A 368 17.59 -12.94 7.12
N GLY A 369 17.61 -13.13 5.79
CA GLY A 369 16.78 -14.11 5.10
C GLY A 369 16.70 -13.87 3.59
N THR A 370 15.60 -14.28 2.96
CA THR A 370 15.40 -14.19 1.52
C THR A 370 14.05 -13.54 1.17
N VAL A 371 14.00 -12.97 -0.02
CA VAL A 371 12.79 -12.39 -0.61
C VAL A 371 12.72 -12.74 -2.09
N THR A 372 11.50 -12.84 -2.63
CA THR A 372 11.25 -13.05 -4.06
C THR A 372 10.47 -11.88 -4.64
N ASN A 373 11.00 -11.27 -5.71
CA ASN A 373 10.36 -10.14 -6.41
C ASN A 373 9.32 -10.59 -7.46
N SER A 374 8.69 -9.61 -8.16
CA SER A 374 7.63 -9.85 -9.14
C SER A 374 8.04 -10.75 -10.31
N GLU A 375 9.33 -10.80 -10.65
CA GLU A 375 9.86 -11.63 -11.74
C GLU A 375 10.42 -12.97 -11.27
N ARG A 376 10.03 -13.46 -10.07
CA ARG A 376 10.48 -14.72 -9.50
C ARG A 376 11.97 -14.74 -9.14
N ARG A 377 12.59 -13.60 -8.91
CA ARG A 377 13.99 -13.50 -8.54
C ARG A 377 14.13 -13.49 -7.03
N ILE A 378 14.74 -14.54 -6.49
CA ILE A 378 15.09 -14.68 -5.07
C ILE A 378 16.36 -13.87 -4.82
N SER A 379 16.34 -13.06 -3.78
CA SER A 379 17.48 -12.24 -3.35
C SER A 379 17.69 -12.36 -1.84
N ARG A 380 18.94 -12.28 -1.44
CA ARG A 380 19.29 -12.21 -0.01
C ARG A 380 18.91 -10.86 0.56
N GLN A 381 18.20 -10.86 1.66
CA GLN A 381 18.05 -9.74 2.59
C GLN A 381 19.07 -9.93 3.72
N ARG A 382 20.01 -8.99 3.85
CA ARG A 382 21.06 -9.02 4.89
C ARG A 382 20.77 -7.95 5.93
N ALA A 383 20.90 -8.30 7.20
CA ALA A 383 20.85 -7.33 8.29
C ALA A 383 22.06 -6.37 8.20
N PHE A 384 21.80 -5.08 8.24
CA PHE A 384 22.80 -4.02 8.28
C PHE A 384 22.60 -3.04 9.45
N LEU A 385 21.57 -3.28 10.26
CA LEU A 385 21.29 -2.56 11.50
C LEU A 385 21.25 -3.56 12.66
N PRO A 386 21.70 -3.14 13.87
CA PRO A 386 21.56 -3.97 15.05
C PRO A 386 20.07 -4.12 15.45
N ALA A 387 19.75 -5.23 16.08
CA ALA A 387 18.42 -5.46 16.66
C ALA A 387 18.16 -4.43 17.78
N PRO A 388 17.02 -3.71 17.75
CA PRO A 388 16.68 -2.77 18.81
C PRO A 388 16.05 -3.49 20.01
N GLY A 389 16.47 -3.13 21.22
CA GLY A 389 15.92 -3.73 22.43
C GLY A 389 16.02 -5.24 22.44
N GLU A 390 14.92 -5.90 22.73
CA GLU A 390 14.80 -7.36 22.76
C GLU A 390 14.13 -7.94 21.48
N ALA A 391 14.01 -7.15 20.40
CA ALA A 391 13.34 -7.59 19.18
C ALA A 391 13.97 -8.85 18.55
N LYS A 392 13.13 -9.73 18.02
CA LYS A 392 13.52 -11.01 17.43
C LYS A 392 12.95 -11.15 16.01
N PRO A 393 13.57 -11.96 15.12
CA PRO A 393 12.99 -12.29 13.83
C PRO A 393 11.68 -13.08 14.00
N ASP A 394 10.74 -12.87 13.09
CA ASP A 394 9.41 -13.49 13.19
C ASP A 394 9.49 -15.04 13.17
N TRP A 395 10.35 -15.62 12.34
CA TRP A 395 10.55 -17.08 12.32
C TRP A 395 10.97 -17.65 13.69
N TRP A 396 11.80 -16.90 14.43
CA TRP A 396 12.22 -17.32 15.78
C TRP A 396 11.04 -17.28 16.76
N ILE A 397 10.22 -16.24 16.69
CA ILE A 397 9.03 -16.12 17.55
C ILE A 397 8.08 -17.29 17.28
N VAL A 398 7.86 -17.62 15.99
CA VAL A 398 7.03 -18.75 15.57
C VAL A 398 7.62 -20.08 16.05
N ALA A 399 8.92 -20.31 15.89
CA ALA A 399 9.59 -21.53 16.36
C ALA A 399 9.51 -21.70 17.89
N GLN A 400 9.67 -20.59 18.63
CA GLN A 400 9.48 -20.60 20.09
C GLN A 400 8.03 -20.89 20.51
N MET A 401 7.05 -20.42 19.74
CA MET A 401 5.65 -20.76 19.94
C MET A 401 5.38 -22.22 19.63
N ALA A 402 5.89 -22.73 18.52
CA ALA A 402 5.80 -24.16 18.18
C ALA A 402 6.33 -25.06 19.30
N LYS A 403 7.46 -24.67 19.90
CA LYS A 403 8.03 -25.39 21.06
C LYS A 403 7.08 -25.42 22.24
N ARG A 404 6.39 -24.28 22.57
CA ARG A 404 5.39 -24.23 23.67
C ARG A 404 4.16 -25.07 23.37
N LEU A 405 3.81 -25.22 22.11
CA LEU A 405 2.71 -26.06 21.67
C LEU A 405 3.10 -27.56 21.58
N GLY A 406 4.35 -27.91 21.86
CA GLY A 406 4.83 -29.31 21.86
C GLY A 406 5.42 -29.79 20.53
N TYR A 407 5.67 -28.89 19.58
CA TYR A 407 6.18 -29.21 18.25
C TYR A 407 7.65 -28.82 18.04
N GLY A 408 8.42 -28.63 19.12
CA GLY A 408 9.76 -28.06 19.09
C GLY A 408 10.76 -28.82 18.20
N GLU A 409 10.64 -30.13 18.06
CA GLU A 409 11.53 -30.94 17.21
C GLU A 409 11.41 -30.57 15.72
N ALA A 410 10.19 -30.32 15.24
CA ALA A 410 9.92 -29.92 13.85
C ALA A 410 10.33 -28.47 13.54
N PHE A 411 10.67 -27.67 14.55
CA PHE A 411 11.04 -26.25 14.46
C PHE A 411 12.37 -26.00 15.17
N ALA A 412 13.31 -26.93 15.08
CA ALA A 412 14.58 -26.88 15.81
C ALA A 412 15.64 -25.98 15.15
N TRP A 413 15.27 -25.20 14.16
CA TRP A 413 16.16 -24.30 13.42
C TRP A 413 16.90 -23.33 14.34
N GLN A 414 18.17 -23.10 14.03
CA GLN A 414 19.03 -22.15 14.70
C GLN A 414 19.30 -20.93 13.83
N HIS A 415 19.08 -21.02 12.54
CA HIS A 415 19.39 -19.97 11.57
C HIS A 415 18.38 -19.95 10.39
N PRO A 416 18.08 -18.77 9.79
CA PRO A 416 17.15 -18.68 8.65
C PRO A 416 17.62 -19.49 7.42
N HIS A 417 18.90 -19.66 7.22
CA HIS A 417 19.45 -20.56 6.20
C HIS A 417 18.85 -21.98 6.25
N GLU A 418 18.70 -22.57 7.44
CA GLU A 418 18.15 -23.92 7.61
C GLU A 418 16.68 -23.96 7.17
N ILE A 419 15.93 -22.88 7.44
CA ILE A 419 14.54 -22.75 7.04
C ILE A 419 14.43 -22.60 5.52
N PHE A 420 15.31 -21.78 4.91
CA PHE A 420 15.35 -21.62 3.47
C PHE A 420 15.67 -22.93 2.74
N CYS A 421 16.67 -23.69 3.21
CA CYS A 421 17.03 -24.98 2.64
C CYS A 421 15.86 -25.98 2.79
N GLU A 422 15.15 -26.00 3.93
CA GLU A 422 13.98 -26.86 4.11
C GLU A 422 12.86 -26.47 3.14
N HIS A 423 12.58 -25.17 2.96
CA HIS A 423 11.61 -24.69 1.97
C HIS A 423 12.02 -25.12 0.56
N ALA A 424 13.27 -24.90 0.16
CA ALA A 424 13.78 -25.29 -1.14
C ALA A 424 13.67 -26.81 -1.37
N ALA A 425 14.01 -27.62 -0.35
CA ALA A 425 13.84 -29.07 -0.38
C ALA A 425 12.38 -29.49 -0.56
N LEU A 426 11.42 -28.81 0.10
CA LEU A 426 9.98 -29.09 -0.09
C LEU A 426 9.52 -28.78 -1.53
N THR A 427 10.01 -27.71 -2.15
CA THR A 427 9.67 -27.41 -3.56
C THR A 427 10.15 -28.51 -4.51
N ALA A 428 11.27 -29.16 -4.19
CA ALA A 428 11.88 -30.22 -4.97
C ALA A 428 11.32 -31.61 -4.65
N PHE A 429 10.76 -31.80 -3.46
CA PHE A 429 10.33 -33.12 -2.97
C PHE A 429 9.24 -33.72 -3.85
N GLU A 430 9.55 -34.88 -4.46
CA GLU A 430 8.70 -35.58 -5.42
C GLU A 430 8.09 -34.66 -6.50
N ASN A 431 8.89 -33.73 -7.01
CA ASN A 431 8.42 -32.73 -7.99
C ASN A 431 8.44 -33.33 -9.41
N ASP A 432 9.48 -34.02 -9.81
CA ASP A 432 9.65 -34.71 -11.12
C ASP A 432 9.20 -33.84 -12.32
N GLY A 433 9.29 -32.51 -12.21
CA GLY A 433 8.85 -31.55 -13.23
C GLY A 433 7.34 -31.29 -13.23
N ALA A 434 6.59 -31.74 -12.23
CA ALA A 434 5.14 -31.48 -12.11
C ALA A 434 4.80 -30.04 -11.75
N ARG A 435 5.72 -29.34 -11.06
CA ARG A 435 5.59 -27.93 -10.67
C ARG A 435 6.78 -27.14 -11.21
N ALA A 436 6.52 -25.93 -11.70
CA ALA A 436 7.56 -25.01 -12.15
C ALA A 436 8.43 -24.50 -10.98
N LEU A 437 7.82 -24.28 -9.80
CA LEU A 437 8.57 -23.94 -8.60
C LEU A 437 9.35 -25.17 -8.11
N ASN A 438 10.65 -25.19 -8.44
CA ASN A 438 11.57 -26.24 -8.04
C ASN A 438 12.94 -25.63 -7.73
N LEU A 439 13.27 -25.54 -6.45
CA LEU A 439 14.49 -24.93 -5.94
C LEU A 439 15.52 -25.96 -5.51
N HIS A 440 15.56 -27.14 -6.18
CA HIS A 440 16.44 -28.26 -5.80
C HIS A 440 17.92 -27.87 -5.70
N GLU A 441 18.39 -26.97 -6.59
CA GLU A 441 19.77 -26.47 -6.60
C GLU A 441 20.11 -25.66 -5.32
N LEU A 442 19.10 -25.11 -4.66
CA LEU A 442 19.24 -24.30 -3.46
C LEU A 442 18.96 -25.07 -2.16
N ALA A 443 18.54 -26.33 -2.26
CA ALA A 443 18.08 -27.13 -1.10
C ALA A 443 19.22 -27.57 -0.16
N ALA A 444 20.46 -27.61 -0.67
CA ALA A 444 21.61 -28.10 0.07
C ALA A 444 22.76 -27.09 0.16
N LEU A 445 22.44 -25.77 0.06
CA LEU A 445 23.44 -24.74 0.22
C LEU A 445 24.08 -24.83 1.60
N THR A 446 25.41 -24.70 1.66
CA THR A 446 26.11 -24.43 2.92
C THR A 446 25.76 -23.02 3.42
N ARG A 447 26.07 -22.75 4.68
CA ARG A 447 25.89 -21.40 5.26
C ARG A 447 26.64 -20.34 4.45
N GLU A 448 27.85 -20.62 4.04
CA GLU A 448 28.71 -19.71 3.29
C GLU A 448 28.13 -19.44 1.88
N GLU A 449 27.69 -20.47 1.18
CA GLU A 449 27.03 -20.33 -0.13
C GLU A 449 25.73 -19.53 -0.03
N TRP A 450 24.91 -19.77 1.01
CA TRP A 450 23.70 -19.00 1.23
C TRP A 450 24.02 -17.54 1.57
N ASP A 451 25.06 -17.26 2.37
CA ASP A 451 25.47 -15.89 2.69
C ASP A 451 25.96 -15.13 1.43
N GLN A 452 26.51 -15.83 0.46
CA GLN A 452 27.00 -15.29 -0.81
C GLN A 452 26.01 -15.44 -1.97
N LEU A 453 24.80 -15.97 -1.73
CA LEU A 453 23.82 -16.23 -2.77
C LEU A 453 23.55 -14.99 -3.60
N GLU A 454 23.89 -15.08 -4.88
CA GLU A 454 23.53 -14.08 -5.89
C GLU A 454 22.03 -14.17 -6.22
N PRO A 455 21.41 -13.08 -6.73
CA PRO A 455 20.01 -13.12 -7.11
C PRO A 455 19.70 -14.25 -8.09
N TYR A 456 18.85 -15.18 -7.66
CA TYR A 456 18.47 -16.38 -8.41
C TYR A 456 17.04 -16.28 -8.93
N GLN A 457 16.86 -16.33 -10.24
CA GLN A 457 15.55 -16.34 -10.87
C GLN A 457 15.15 -17.78 -11.21
N TRP A 458 14.13 -18.31 -10.53
CA TRP A 458 13.66 -19.65 -10.82
C TRP A 458 12.90 -19.69 -12.16
N PRO A 459 13.02 -20.78 -12.95
CA PRO A 459 12.47 -20.89 -14.29
C PRO A 459 10.95 -21.00 -14.29
N THR A 460 10.31 -20.53 -15.35
CA THR A 460 8.84 -20.61 -15.52
C THR A 460 8.37 -22.00 -15.97
N GLY A 461 9.27 -22.88 -16.36
CA GLY A 461 8.91 -24.11 -17.06
C GLY A 461 8.35 -23.86 -18.48
N ASN A 462 7.72 -24.89 -19.05
CA ASN A 462 7.20 -24.88 -20.42
C ASN A 462 5.72 -24.53 -20.50
N PHE A 463 5.05 -24.19 -19.39
CA PHE A 463 3.61 -23.96 -19.33
C PHE A 463 2.82 -25.05 -20.06
N PRO A 464 2.77 -26.28 -19.55
CA PRO A 464 2.12 -27.42 -20.22
C PRO A 464 0.60 -27.20 -20.35
N ARG A 465 0.02 -26.41 -19.45
CA ARG A 465 -1.38 -25.97 -19.53
C ARG A 465 -1.43 -24.52 -20.01
N ARG A 466 -2.30 -24.23 -20.96
CA ARG A 466 -2.56 -22.89 -21.50
C ARG A 466 -4.05 -22.76 -21.80
N ASN A 467 -4.82 -22.63 -20.74
CA ASN A 467 -6.28 -22.59 -20.86
C ASN A 467 -6.74 -21.17 -21.18
N ILE A 468 -7.56 -21.01 -22.20
CA ILE A 468 -8.36 -19.82 -22.41
C ILE A 468 -9.55 -19.92 -21.45
N VAL A 469 -9.60 -19.02 -20.48
CA VAL A 469 -10.66 -19.00 -19.47
C VAL A 469 -11.79 -18.11 -19.96
N PRO A 470 -13.01 -18.60 -20.14
CA PRO A 470 -14.13 -17.78 -20.56
C PRO A 470 -14.37 -16.63 -19.57
N VAL A 471 -14.46 -15.42 -20.10
CA VAL A 471 -14.76 -14.21 -19.35
C VAL A 471 -15.98 -13.54 -19.92
N ASN A 472 -16.99 -13.33 -19.09
CA ASN A 472 -18.15 -12.54 -19.45
C ASN A 472 -18.04 -11.16 -18.78
N PRO A 473 -17.77 -10.09 -19.53
CA PRO A 473 -17.72 -8.77 -18.96
C PRO A 473 -19.07 -8.35 -18.39
N LEU A 474 -19.13 -8.20 -17.10
CA LEU A 474 -20.29 -7.66 -16.40
C LEU A 474 -19.88 -6.33 -15.78
N SER A 475 -20.79 -5.38 -15.76
CA SER A 475 -20.61 -4.16 -14.96
C SER A 475 -20.79 -4.52 -13.48
N HIS A 476 -19.77 -5.14 -12.93
CA HIS A 476 -19.73 -5.47 -11.52
C HIS A 476 -19.10 -4.31 -10.77
N GLY A 477 -19.87 -3.57 -10.10
CA GLY A 477 -19.37 -2.51 -9.29
C GLY A 477 -20.44 -2.09 -8.33
N THR A 478 -20.09 -1.26 -7.40
CA THR A 478 -21.04 -0.55 -6.59
C THR A 478 -21.88 0.34 -7.49
N THR A 479 -23.19 0.12 -7.49
CA THR A 479 -24.10 0.98 -8.24
C THR A 479 -24.23 2.33 -7.52
N VAL A 480 -23.99 3.42 -8.22
CA VAL A 480 -24.27 4.78 -7.73
C VAL A 480 -25.78 4.98 -7.52
N SER A 481 -26.13 5.81 -6.59
CA SER A 481 -27.51 6.18 -6.29
C SER A 481 -27.64 7.70 -6.11
N ALA A 482 -28.86 8.20 -6.02
CA ALA A 482 -29.07 9.61 -5.72
C ALA A 482 -28.44 10.03 -4.37
N LEU A 483 -28.33 9.09 -3.40
CA LEU A 483 -27.72 9.34 -2.11
C LEU A 483 -26.18 9.27 -2.15
N TYR A 484 -25.63 8.37 -2.96
CA TYR A 484 -24.17 8.17 -3.14
C TYR A 484 -23.84 8.24 -4.64
N PRO A 485 -23.72 9.47 -5.20
CA PRO A 485 -23.68 9.67 -6.65
C PRO A 485 -22.31 9.53 -7.28
N LEU A 486 -21.23 9.37 -6.50
CA LEU A 486 -19.87 9.31 -6.99
C LEU A 486 -19.24 7.93 -6.71
N ILE A 487 -18.37 7.48 -7.60
CA ILE A 487 -17.51 6.32 -7.39
C ILE A 487 -16.17 6.78 -6.82
N LEU A 488 -15.84 6.35 -5.61
CA LEU A 488 -14.55 6.57 -4.98
C LEU A 488 -13.57 5.47 -5.38
N ASN A 489 -12.46 5.85 -5.97
CA ASN A 489 -11.28 5.04 -6.18
C ASN A 489 -10.25 5.33 -5.08
N SER A 490 -9.62 4.32 -4.54
CA SER A 490 -8.52 4.47 -3.58
C SER A 490 -7.18 4.07 -4.19
N GLY A 491 -6.10 4.68 -3.71
CA GLY A 491 -4.78 4.35 -4.24
C GLY A 491 -3.63 4.92 -3.42
N ARG A 492 -2.42 4.74 -3.92
CA ARG A 492 -1.19 5.22 -3.29
C ARG A 492 -0.89 6.65 -3.64
N ILE A 493 -0.17 7.32 -2.74
CA ILE A 493 0.65 8.49 -3.04
C ILE A 493 2.13 8.09 -3.05
N ARG A 494 2.96 8.94 -3.62
CA ARG A 494 4.36 8.64 -3.93
C ARG A 494 5.22 8.32 -2.70
N ASP A 495 5.10 9.12 -1.65
CA ASP A 495 6.05 9.11 -0.53
C ASP A 495 5.55 8.34 0.70
N GLN A 496 4.39 7.68 0.63
CA GLN A 496 3.85 6.90 1.73
C GLN A 496 3.79 5.41 1.42
N TRP A 497 3.96 4.60 2.47
CA TRP A 497 3.94 3.15 2.38
C TRP A 497 2.82 2.55 3.22
N HIS A 498 1.90 1.80 2.56
CA HIS A 498 0.74 1.14 3.19
C HIS A 498 0.03 2.05 4.21
N THR A 499 0.03 1.69 5.49
CA THR A 499 -0.69 2.39 6.56
C THR A 499 0.16 3.40 7.32
N MET A 500 1.26 3.86 6.74
CA MET A 500 2.14 4.92 7.29
C MET A 500 2.81 4.59 8.63
N THR A 501 2.68 3.41 9.18
CA THR A 501 3.20 3.05 10.51
C THR A 501 4.69 3.31 10.70
N ARG A 502 5.45 3.50 9.62
CA ARG A 502 6.87 3.90 9.64
C ARG A 502 7.13 5.15 8.81
N THR A 503 6.58 5.25 7.59
CA THR A 503 6.83 6.41 6.72
C THR A 503 6.21 7.70 7.27
N GLY A 504 5.13 7.62 8.04
CA GLY A 504 4.52 8.76 8.72
C GLY A 504 5.41 9.44 9.77
N TYR A 505 6.38 8.71 10.34
CA TYR A 505 7.37 9.25 11.27
C TYR A 505 8.56 9.92 10.56
N VAL A 506 8.67 9.81 9.25
CA VAL A 506 9.76 10.40 8.48
C VAL A 506 9.31 11.77 7.98
N ALA A 507 9.74 12.84 8.64
CA ALA A 507 9.33 14.22 8.34
C ALA A 507 9.47 14.56 6.85
N ARG A 508 10.55 14.15 6.21
CA ARG A 508 10.81 14.35 4.78
C ARG A 508 9.72 13.74 3.88
N LEU A 509 9.22 12.55 4.22
CA LEU A 509 8.18 11.87 3.45
C LEU A 509 6.79 12.48 3.72
N MET A 510 6.58 13.04 4.91
CA MET A 510 5.34 13.73 5.27
C MET A 510 5.21 15.14 4.68
N GLN A 511 6.29 15.76 4.24
CA GLN A 511 6.30 17.15 3.74
C GLN A 511 5.82 17.27 2.29
N HIS A 512 5.75 16.19 1.52
CA HIS A 512 5.23 16.22 0.15
C HIS A 512 3.69 16.33 0.15
N ILE A 513 3.01 15.35 0.74
CA ILE A 513 1.56 15.36 0.94
C ILE A 513 1.30 15.07 2.42
N ALA A 514 1.02 16.11 3.16
CA ALA A 514 1.03 16.07 4.62
C ALA A 514 -0.33 15.73 5.24
N GLU A 515 -1.42 15.74 4.47
CA GLU A 515 -2.78 15.42 4.94
C GLU A 515 -3.56 14.62 3.89
N PRO A 516 -4.56 13.83 4.31
CA PRO A 516 -5.41 13.12 3.37
C PRO A 516 -6.26 14.09 2.57
N PHE A 517 -6.63 13.69 1.36
CA PHE A 517 -7.40 14.53 0.45
C PHE A 517 -8.40 13.69 -0.36
N VAL A 518 -9.32 14.36 -1.02
CA VAL A 518 -10.15 13.80 -2.08
C VAL A 518 -9.95 14.61 -3.35
N GLU A 519 -9.69 13.94 -4.46
CA GLU A 519 -9.67 14.55 -5.79
C GLU A 519 -11.03 14.35 -6.47
N VAL A 520 -11.52 15.41 -7.10
CA VAL A 520 -12.72 15.42 -7.95
C VAL A 520 -12.45 16.24 -9.20
N CYS A 521 -13.16 15.97 -10.29
CA CYS A 521 -13.06 16.79 -11.50
C CYS A 521 -13.75 18.16 -11.31
N PRO A 522 -13.41 19.18 -12.15
CA PRO A 522 -14.04 20.50 -12.08
C PRO A 522 -15.56 20.47 -12.22
N ALA A 523 -16.11 19.62 -13.08
CA ALA A 523 -17.56 19.49 -13.29
C ALA A 523 -18.28 19.04 -12.02
N ASP A 524 -17.76 18.00 -11.34
CA ASP A 524 -18.30 17.51 -10.07
C ASP A 524 -18.07 18.52 -8.94
N ALA A 525 -16.95 19.23 -8.92
CA ALA A 525 -16.71 20.28 -7.95
C ALA A 525 -17.81 21.37 -8.02
N VAL A 526 -18.17 21.82 -9.24
CA VAL A 526 -19.28 22.74 -9.45
C VAL A 526 -20.61 22.12 -9.02
N ARG A 527 -20.89 20.89 -9.47
CA ARG A 527 -22.13 20.16 -9.19
C ARG A 527 -22.41 19.99 -7.69
N PHE A 528 -21.36 19.72 -6.89
CA PHE A 528 -21.47 19.47 -5.45
C PHE A 528 -21.05 20.68 -4.60
N SER A 529 -20.83 21.84 -5.21
CA SER A 529 -20.42 23.10 -4.53
C SER A 529 -19.14 22.92 -3.72
N LEU A 530 -18.15 22.22 -4.27
CA LEU A 530 -16.85 22.00 -3.67
C LEU A 530 -15.83 23.01 -4.18
N CYS A 531 -14.99 23.52 -3.29
CA CYS A 531 -13.89 24.41 -3.63
C CYS A 531 -12.54 23.74 -3.37
N ASP A 532 -11.53 24.06 -4.16
CA ASP A 532 -10.18 23.57 -3.94
C ASP A 532 -9.66 24.03 -2.56
N GLY A 533 -9.00 23.11 -1.84
CA GLY A 533 -8.49 23.37 -0.49
C GLY A 533 -9.55 23.38 0.63
N GLN A 534 -10.84 23.30 0.33
CA GLN A 534 -11.92 23.25 1.31
C GLN A 534 -11.95 21.86 1.99
N LEU A 535 -12.38 21.81 3.25
CA LEU A 535 -12.70 20.55 3.91
C LEU A 535 -14.05 20.00 3.41
N ALA A 536 -14.12 18.67 3.30
CA ALA A 536 -15.33 17.96 2.92
C ALA A 536 -15.53 16.70 3.77
N ARG A 537 -16.79 16.33 3.94
CA ARG A 537 -17.21 15.05 4.51
C ARG A 537 -17.57 14.10 3.39
N ILE A 538 -16.88 12.98 3.33
CA ILE A 538 -17.15 11.87 2.42
C ILE A 538 -17.88 10.81 3.22
N SER A 539 -19.01 10.34 2.74
CA SER A 539 -19.78 9.28 3.39
C SER A 539 -20.12 8.16 2.42
N SER A 540 -20.19 6.97 2.97
CA SER A 540 -20.74 5.76 2.35
C SER A 540 -21.71 5.09 3.34
N PRO A 541 -22.39 4.00 2.99
CA PRO A 541 -23.19 3.24 3.96
C PRO A 541 -22.38 2.70 5.16
N ARG A 542 -21.04 2.65 5.07
CA ARG A 542 -20.15 2.06 6.09
C ARG A 542 -19.58 3.09 7.06
N GLY A 543 -19.35 4.32 6.61
CA GLY A 543 -18.74 5.31 7.48
C GLY A 543 -18.54 6.67 6.87
N VAL A 544 -17.72 7.47 7.53
CA VAL A 544 -17.42 8.86 7.17
C VAL A 544 -15.92 9.10 7.21
N MET A 545 -15.44 9.90 6.27
CA MET A 545 -14.09 10.42 6.18
C MET A 545 -14.14 11.95 6.06
N VAL A 546 -13.20 12.65 6.72
CA VAL A 546 -13.11 14.12 6.64
C VAL A 546 -11.73 14.47 6.10
N VAL A 547 -11.72 15.17 4.97
CA VAL A 547 -10.50 15.47 4.23
C VAL A 547 -10.61 16.77 3.44
N ARG A 548 -9.48 17.21 2.89
CA ARG A 548 -9.41 18.38 2.02
C ARG A 548 -9.71 18.01 0.57
N VAL A 549 -10.48 18.86 -0.10
CA VAL A 549 -10.79 18.73 -1.54
C VAL A 549 -9.59 19.20 -2.37
N ARG A 550 -9.34 18.50 -3.47
CA ARG A 550 -8.46 18.91 -4.56
C ARG A 550 -9.21 18.78 -5.87
N ILE A 551 -9.18 19.83 -6.68
CA ILE A 551 -9.77 19.82 -8.01
C ILE A 551 -8.69 19.36 -9.00
N ASN A 552 -9.00 18.34 -9.79
CA ASN A 552 -8.03 17.69 -10.69
C ASN A 552 -8.70 17.35 -12.03
N ASP A 553 -8.23 17.96 -13.12
CA ASP A 553 -8.72 17.71 -14.50
C ASP A 553 -8.45 16.27 -14.97
N GLY A 554 -7.53 15.56 -14.31
CA GLY A 554 -7.20 14.16 -14.62
C GLY A 554 -8.18 13.14 -14.03
N ILE A 555 -9.27 13.56 -13.39
CA ILE A 555 -10.33 12.72 -12.84
C ILE A 555 -11.54 12.77 -13.76
N ARG A 556 -12.20 11.64 -13.99
CA ARG A 556 -13.45 11.57 -14.77
C ARG A 556 -14.62 12.14 -13.97
N GLU A 557 -15.62 12.67 -14.69
CA GLU A 557 -16.90 13.05 -14.10
C GLU A 557 -17.62 11.83 -13.50
N GLY A 558 -18.19 12.00 -12.32
CA GLY A 558 -18.81 10.92 -11.55
C GLY A 558 -17.84 10.11 -10.70
N GLU A 559 -16.56 10.46 -10.68
CA GLU A 559 -15.50 9.74 -9.95
C GLU A 559 -14.78 10.65 -8.96
N ALA A 560 -14.23 10.01 -7.93
CA ALA A 560 -13.37 10.66 -6.95
C ALA A 560 -12.19 9.75 -6.61
N PHE A 561 -11.11 10.32 -6.10
CA PHE A 561 -9.96 9.57 -5.62
C PHE A 561 -9.56 10.00 -4.21
N ALA A 562 -9.24 9.03 -3.34
CA ALA A 562 -8.65 9.30 -2.03
C ALA A 562 -7.46 8.37 -1.74
N PRO A 563 -6.41 8.87 -1.06
CA PRO A 563 -5.25 8.06 -0.70
C PRO A 563 -5.57 7.06 0.41
N MET A 564 -4.96 5.86 0.31
CA MET A 564 -5.22 4.73 1.20
C MET A 564 -4.42 4.71 2.51
N HIS A 565 -3.53 5.66 2.73
CA HIS A 565 -2.44 5.50 3.71
C HIS A 565 -2.80 5.88 5.14
N TRP A 566 -3.67 6.88 5.35
CA TRP A 566 -3.91 7.45 6.67
C TRP A 566 -4.55 6.46 7.65
N ASN A 567 -4.03 6.48 8.86
CA ASN A 567 -4.47 5.67 10.00
C ASN A 567 -4.90 6.58 11.17
N ALA A 568 -5.34 6.00 12.30
CA ALA A 568 -5.79 6.76 13.45
C ALA A 568 -4.67 7.46 14.24
N GLU A 569 -3.41 7.17 13.96
CA GLU A 569 -2.26 7.85 14.56
C GLU A 569 -1.94 9.17 13.84
N PHE A 570 -2.26 9.25 12.54
CA PHE A 570 -1.97 10.42 11.70
C PHE A 570 -3.22 11.22 11.32
N SER A 571 -4.42 10.72 11.61
CA SER A 571 -5.65 11.48 11.41
C SER A 571 -6.81 10.87 12.19
N ARG A 572 -7.69 11.70 12.69
CA ARG A 572 -8.88 11.22 13.39
C ARG A 572 -9.88 10.50 12.47
N GLN A 573 -10.17 11.04 11.30
CA GLN A 573 -11.13 10.51 10.33
C GLN A 573 -10.59 10.57 8.89
N GLY A 574 -9.34 10.18 8.68
CA GLY A 574 -8.70 10.16 7.37
C GLY A 574 -8.60 8.76 6.74
N LYS A 575 -9.18 7.71 7.35
CA LYS A 575 -9.09 6.33 6.85
C LYS A 575 -10.09 6.08 5.73
N VAL A 576 -9.60 5.86 4.50
CA VAL A 576 -10.48 5.56 3.35
C VAL A 576 -11.22 4.23 3.50
N ASN A 577 -10.59 3.23 4.13
CA ASN A 577 -11.22 1.91 4.33
C ASN A 577 -12.37 1.90 5.36
N ALA A 578 -12.61 3.01 6.05
CA ALA A 578 -13.85 3.23 6.78
C ALA A 578 -15.07 3.40 5.86
N LEU A 579 -14.85 3.76 4.58
CA LEU A 579 -15.89 3.94 3.57
C LEU A 579 -16.11 2.68 2.73
N VAL A 580 -15.08 1.83 2.57
CA VAL A 580 -15.06 0.69 1.64
C VAL A 580 -15.87 -0.47 2.20
N GLU A 581 -16.71 -1.07 1.35
CA GLU A 581 -17.46 -2.29 1.70
C GLU A 581 -16.59 -3.54 1.59
N GLY A 582 -16.85 -4.56 2.43
CA GLY A 582 -16.17 -5.84 2.44
C GLY A 582 -16.56 -6.79 1.28
N ARG A 583 -16.84 -6.25 0.08
CA ARG A 583 -17.19 -7.06 -1.10
C ARG A 583 -15.93 -7.60 -1.75
N CYS A 584 -15.94 -8.89 -2.09
CA CYS A 584 -14.77 -9.58 -2.63
C CYS A 584 -15.04 -10.23 -3.99
N ASP A 585 -13.98 -10.44 -4.75
CA ASP A 585 -13.99 -11.39 -5.87
C ASP A 585 -14.34 -12.79 -5.35
N PRO A 586 -15.34 -13.48 -5.93
CA PRO A 586 -15.85 -14.73 -5.36
C PRO A 586 -14.87 -15.90 -5.45
N VAL A 587 -13.82 -15.79 -6.26
CA VAL A 587 -12.84 -16.86 -6.46
C VAL A 587 -11.54 -16.57 -5.71
N SER A 588 -11.05 -15.36 -5.80
CA SER A 588 -9.79 -14.97 -5.19
C SER A 588 -9.94 -14.46 -3.75
N GLY A 589 -11.15 -14.09 -3.31
CA GLY A 589 -11.38 -13.42 -2.04
C GLY A 589 -10.74 -12.03 -1.94
N GLN A 590 -10.31 -11.46 -3.07
CA GLN A 590 -9.71 -10.13 -3.08
C GLN A 590 -10.79 -9.06 -2.93
N PRO A 591 -10.67 -8.14 -1.94
CA PRO A 591 -11.69 -7.11 -1.74
C PRO A 591 -11.66 -6.03 -2.82
N GLU A 592 -12.85 -5.51 -3.10
CA GLU A 592 -13.07 -4.34 -3.96
C GLU A 592 -12.63 -3.08 -3.23
N SER A 593 -11.60 -2.40 -3.73
CA SER A 593 -11.10 -1.15 -3.17
C SER A 593 -11.10 0.01 -4.17
N LYS A 594 -11.64 -0.24 -5.39
CA LYS A 594 -11.59 0.71 -6.50
C LYS A 594 -12.94 1.31 -6.86
N GLN A 595 -14.01 0.78 -6.29
CA GLN A 595 -15.37 1.19 -6.61
C GLN A 595 -16.23 1.23 -5.35
N THR A 596 -16.20 2.35 -4.63
CA THR A 596 -17.08 2.58 -3.48
C THR A 596 -18.03 3.74 -3.81
N ALA A 597 -19.35 3.51 -3.71
CA ALA A 597 -20.31 4.59 -3.88
C ALA A 597 -20.27 5.53 -2.69
N VAL A 598 -20.05 6.82 -2.96
CA VAL A 598 -19.90 7.83 -1.93
C VAL A 598 -20.69 9.10 -2.24
N ARG A 599 -20.94 9.87 -1.18
CA ARG A 599 -21.41 11.25 -1.22
C ARG A 599 -20.31 12.13 -0.65
N ILE A 600 -20.03 13.23 -1.34
CA ILE A 600 -19.10 14.27 -0.88
C ILE A 600 -19.89 15.54 -0.62
N LEU A 601 -19.80 16.08 0.58
CA LEU A 601 -20.44 17.32 0.98
C LEU A 601 -19.36 18.29 1.48
N PRO A 602 -19.45 19.57 1.09
CA PRO A 602 -18.60 20.60 1.66
C PRO A 602 -18.84 20.69 3.18
N TRP A 603 -17.75 20.89 3.92
CA TRP A 603 -17.82 21.15 5.34
C TRP A 603 -17.01 22.40 5.67
N GLN A 604 -17.69 23.36 6.24
CA GLN A 604 -17.08 24.58 6.74
C GLN A 604 -17.10 24.53 8.26
N PRO A 605 -15.97 24.13 8.90
CA PRO A 605 -15.87 24.15 10.35
C PRO A 605 -15.96 25.59 10.87
N ALA A 606 -16.44 25.76 12.09
CA ALA A 606 -16.51 27.06 12.73
C ALA A 606 -15.12 27.67 12.97
N TRP A 607 -14.10 26.82 13.10
CA TRP A 607 -12.71 27.21 13.28
C TRP A 607 -11.74 26.17 12.69
N GLN A 608 -10.53 26.65 12.37
CA GLN A 608 -9.39 25.83 11.96
C GLN A 608 -8.13 26.34 12.64
N GLY A 609 -7.15 25.48 12.89
CA GLY A 609 -5.92 25.89 13.54
C GLY A 609 -4.77 24.92 13.36
N GLU A 610 -3.62 25.30 13.93
CA GLU A 610 -2.44 24.47 14.01
C GLU A 610 -1.91 24.40 15.44
N LEU A 611 -1.59 23.18 15.88
CA LEU A 611 -1.05 22.87 17.19
C LEU A 611 0.34 22.27 17.04
N TYR A 612 1.29 22.83 17.77
CA TYR A 612 2.64 22.31 17.95
C TYR A 612 2.83 21.91 19.40
N ALA A 613 3.43 20.77 19.69
CA ALA A 613 3.69 20.34 21.06
C ALA A 613 4.91 19.40 21.11
N ARG A 614 5.65 19.46 22.24
CA ARG A 614 6.72 18.50 22.50
C ARG A 614 6.18 17.09 22.73
N GLU A 615 5.04 17.01 23.42
CA GLU A 615 4.27 15.79 23.65
C GLU A 615 2.85 16.01 23.14
N TRP A 616 2.37 15.09 22.31
CA TRP A 616 1.05 15.20 21.72
C TRP A 616 -0.04 14.95 22.77
N PRO A 617 -0.93 15.91 22.98
CA PRO A 617 -2.07 15.71 23.87
C PRO A 617 -3.08 14.75 23.23
N GLU A 618 -3.83 14.04 24.05
CA GLU A 618 -5.02 13.34 23.59
C GLU A 618 -6.09 14.38 23.19
N MET A 619 -6.35 14.47 21.90
CA MET A 619 -7.23 15.48 21.32
C MET A 619 -8.70 15.23 21.70
N PRO A 620 -9.49 16.27 22.01
CA PRO A 620 -10.89 16.11 22.36
C PRO A 620 -11.69 15.49 21.23
N SER A 621 -12.75 14.77 21.60
CA SER A 621 -13.60 14.04 20.66
C SER A 621 -14.37 14.96 19.68
N SER A 622 -14.50 16.23 19.97
CA SER A 622 -15.11 17.25 19.11
C SER A 622 -14.19 17.78 18.00
N ALA A 623 -12.88 17.54 18.08
CA ALA A 623 -11.91 18.04 17.12
C ALA A 623 -11.57 17.00 16.05
N TYR A 624 -11.47 17.44 14.81
CA TYR A 624 -10.84 16.73 13.71
C TYR A 624 -9.39 17.17 13.62
N TRP A 625 -8.49 16.23 13.35
CA TRP A 625 -7.08 16.54 13.28
C TRP A 625 -6.33 15.66 12.31
N TRP A 626 -5.25 16.23 11.77
CA TRP A 626 -4.31 15.58 10.85
C TRP A 626 -2.89 15.90 11.30
N ARG A 627 -2.11 14.87 11.58
CA ARG A 627 -0.71 15.00 12.00
C ARG A 627 0.18 15.24 10.79
N LYS A 628 0.93 16.31 10.83
CA LYS A 628 1.90 16.73 9.80
C LYS A 628 3.27 16.82 10.47
N ALA A 629 4.12 15.81 10.33
CA ALA A 629 5.46 15.79 10.90
C ALA A 629 5.55 16.38 12.35
N SER A 630 5.78 17.68 12.47
CA SER A 630 5.99 18.41 13.72
C SER A 630 4.73 19.08 14.31
N ARG A 631 3.56 18.99 13.65
CA ARG A 631 2.33 19.69 14.05
C ARG A 631 1.05 18.90 13.74
N LEU A 632 -0.04 19.33 14.40
CA LEU A 632 -1.40 18.92 14.03
C LEU A 632 -2.11 20.08 13.33
N THR A 633 -2.68 19.87 12.18
CA THR A 633 -3.76 20.73 11.68
C THR A 633 -5.05 20.26 12.32
N VAL A 634 -5.85 21.19 12.82
CA VAL A 634 -7.07 20.89 13.59
C VAL A 634 -8.25 21.69 13.03
N ALA A 635 -9.45 21.14 13.16
CA ALA A 635 -10.68 21.83 12.76
C ALA A 635 -11.86 21.34 13.58
N GLY A 636 -12.89 22.15 13.73
CA GLY A 636 -14.10 21.76 14.46
C GLY A 636 -15.16 22.83 14.49
N ASP A 637 -16.30 22.46 15.11
CA ASP A 637 -17.44 23.36 15.29
C ASP A 637 -17.43 24.05 16.67
N GLN A 638 -16.52 23.64 17.58
CA GLN A 638 -16.28 24.23 18.90
C GLN A 638 -14.81 24.65 19.02
N PRO A 639 -14.50 25.92 19.37
CA PRO A 639 -13.12 26.39 19.54
C PRO A 639 -12.32 25.53 20.53
N LEU A 640 -11.03 25.32 20.23
CA LEU A 640 -10.13 24.54 21.07
C LEU A 640 -9.36 25.37 22.10
N LEU A 641 -9.40 26.67 22.02
CA LEU A 641 -8.61 27.57 22.84
C LEU A 641 -8.72 27.26 24.34
N SER A 642 -9.96 27.15 24.86
CA SER A 642 -10.18 26.84 26.28
C SER A 642 -9.57 25.51 26.68
N TRP A 643 -9.75 24.48 25.87
CA TRP A 643 -9.17 23.16 26.11
C TRP A 643 -7.64 23.21 26.12
N VAL A 644 -7.02 23.94 25.18
CA VAL A 644 -5.56 24.12 25.14
C VAL A 644 -5.06 24.83 26.41
N MET A 645 -5.78 25.85 26.85
CA MET A 645 -5.44 26.60 28.07
C MET A 645 -5.55 25.72 29.31
N ASP A 646 -6.62 24.95 29.45
CA ASP A 646 -6.84 24.00 30.55
C ASP A 646 -5.73 22.94 30.56
N TYR A 647 -5.44 22.33 29.39
CA TYR A 647 -4.37 21.34 29.25
C TYR A 647 -3.00 21.85 29.70
N ALA A 648 -2.66 23.10 29.37
CA ALA A 648 -1.40 23.70 29.77
C ALA A 648 -1.41 24.13 31.23
N SER A 649 -2.53 24.64 31.76
CA SER A 649 -2.68 25.05 33.15
C SER A 649 -2.59 23.88 34.12
N ASP A 650 -3.20 22.74 33.79
CA ASP A 650 -3.12 21.49 34.59
C ASP A 650 -1.69 20.98 34.76
N ARG A 651 -0.79 21.38 33.83
CA ARG A 651 0.67 21.05 33.88
C ARG A 651 1.52 22.13 34.52
N GLY A 652 0.88 23.20 34.97
CA GLY A 652 1.61 24.34 35.59
C GLY A 652 2.45 25.16 34.60
N TRP A 653 2.12 25.12 33.31
CA TRP A 653 2.84 25.87 32.27
C TRP A 653 2.43 27.34 32.27
N GLN A 654 3.39 28.22 32.00
CA GLN A 654 3.13 29.65 31.84
C GLN A 654 2.51 29.94 30.45
N LEU A 655 1.42 30.67 30.43
CA LEU A 655 0.71 30.97 29.20
C LEU A 655 0.98 32.40 28.71
N GLN A 656 1.16 32.54 27.40
CA GLN A 656 1.07 33.81 26.68
C GLN A 656 -0.08 33.64 25.64
N ILE A 657 -1.01 34.57 25.66
CA ILE A 657 -2.24 34.50 24.85
C ILE A 657 -2.37 35.80 24.08
N ALA A 658 -2.75 35.68 22.81
CA ALA A 658 -3.19 36.83 22.01
C ALA A 658 -4.53 36.51 21.34
N GLN A 659 -5.41 37.48 21.33
CA GLN A 659 -6.67 37.43 20.60
C GLN A 659 -6.79 38.68 19.75
N THR A 660 -7.03 38.50 18.45
CA THR A 660 -7.14 39.61 17.51
C THR A 660 -8.27 39.29 16.52
N GLY A 661 -9.44 39.88 16.75
CA GLY A 661 -10.63 39.61 15.94
C GLY A 661 -11.06 38.16 16.03
N GLU A 662 -11.05 37.44 14.90
CA GLU A 662 -11.43 36.05 14.79
C GLU A 662 -10.26 35.06 14.97
N ARG A 663 -9.10 35.55 15.39
CA ARG A 663 -7.88 34.77 15.61
C ARG A 663 -7.50 34.72 17.06
N SER A 664 -7.09 33.54 17.53
CA SER A 664 -6.53 33.33 18.87
C SER A 664 -5.24 32.56 18.77
N SER A 665 -4.31 32.85 19.67
CA SER A 665 -3.05 32.10 19.79
C SER A 665 -2.63 31.94 21.22
N VAL A 666 -1.97 30.83 21.51
CA VAL A 666 -1.43 30.47 22.82
C VAL A 666 -0.02 29.92 22.66
N LEU A 667 0.90 30.42 23.46
CA LEU A 667 2.20 29.79 23.70
C LEU A 667 2.27 29.38 25.15
N ALA A 668 2.63 28.13 25.42
CA ALA A 668 2.80 27.57 26.75
C ALA A 668 4.27 27.25 27.01
N TRP A 669 4.78 27.75 28.14
CA TRP A 669 6.20 27.70 28.52
C TRP A 669 6.39 26.98 29.86
N HIS A 670 7.44 26.17 29.94
CA HIS A 670 7.90 25.54 31.19
C HIS A 670 9.41 25.66 31.29
N GLU A 671 9.90 26.26 32.38
CA GLU A 671 11.33 26.48 32.60
C GLU A 671 12.07 27.13 31.40
N GLY A 672 11.43 28.10 30.78
CA GLY A 672 11.97 28.79 29.60
C GLY A 672 11.91 28.01 28.28
N GLN A 673 11.42 26.78 28.29
CA GLN A 673 11.22 25.96 27.12
C GLN A 673 9.81 26.15 26.58
N LEU A 674 9.67 26.24 25.24
CA LEU A 674 8.35 26.20 24.56
C LEU A 674 7.82 24.77 24.57
N MET A 675 6.72 24.54 25.26
CA MET A 675 6.08 23.24 25.40
C MET A 675 4.98 23.01 24.40
N LEU A 676 4.20 24.10 24.11
CA LEU A 676 3.09 24.06 23.19
C LEU A 676 2.89 25.42 22.52
N GLY A 677 2.51 25.42 21.23
CA GLY A 677 2.05 26.57 20.49
C GLY A 677 0.76 26.24 19.74
N PHE A 678 -0.26 27.07 19.85
CA PHE A 678 -1.55 26.88 19.21
C PHE A 678 -2.02 28.19 18.58
N TRP A 679 -2.52 28.09 17.35
CA TRP A 679 -3.11 29.20 16.59
C TRP A 679 -4.39 28.72 15.96
N GLU A 680 -5.50 29.43 16.18
CA GLU A 680 -6.79 29.11 15.55
C GLU A 680 -7.45 30.36 14.95
N GLY A 681 -8.36 30.15 14.02
CA GLY A 681 -9.19 31.19 13.40
C GLY A 681 -10.33 30.59 12.58
N THR A 682 -11.17 31.44 12.00
CA THR A 682 -12.25 31.02 11.08
C THR A 682 -11.70 30.42 9.78
N ALA A 683 -10.46 30.73 9.43
CA ALA A 683 -9.69 30.10 8.36
C ALA A 683 -8.36 29.61 8.93
N LEU A 684 -7.74 28.64 8.24
CA LEU A 684 -6.44 28.11 8.64
C LEU A 684 -5.40 29.26 8.70
N PRO A 685 -4.73 29.48 9.85
CA PRO A 685 -3.75 30.56 9.98
C PRO A 685 -2.55 30.35 9.05
N ALA A 686 -2.10 31.43 8.40
CA ALA A 686 -0.82 31.41 7.71
C ALA A 686 0.31 31.61 8.75
N LEU A 687 1.12 30.57 8.95
CA LEU A 687 2.17 30.53 9.99
C LEU A 687 3.57 30.37 9.38
N ALA A 688 4.56 30.98 10.01
CA ALA A 688 5.98 30.77 9.72
C ALA A 688 6.47 29.45 10.34
N HIS A 689 6.14 28.33 9.72
CA HIS A 689 6.36 26.98 10.25
C HIS A 689 7.79 26.70 10.66
N THR A 690 8.77 27.06 9.82
CA THR A 690 10.22 26.87 10.10
C THR A 690 10.66 27.60 11.36
N VAL A 691 10.16 28.82 11.57
CA VAL A 691 10.46 29.64 12.76
C VAL A 691 9.85 29.04 14.02
N ILE A 692 8.60 28.56 13.91
CA ILE A 692 7.92 27.90 15.04
C ILE A 692 8.66 26.60 15.41
N GLU A 693 9.03 25.79 14.44
CA GLU A 693 9.79 24.56 14.66
C GLU A 693 11.16 24.82 15.30
N ALA A 694 11.86 25.87 14.84
CA ALA A 694 13.13 26.30 15.42
C ALA A 694 12.97 26.76 16.87
N ALA A 695 11.86 27.43 17.22
CA ALA A 695 11.60 27.90 18.59
C ALA A 695 11.40 26.75 19.59
N PHE A 696 10.96 25.57 19.15
CA PHE A 696 10.93 24.38 20.00
C PHE A 696 12.31 23.79 20.27
N GLN A 697 13.30 24.04 19.42
CA GLN A 697 14.69 23.59 19.62
C GLN A 697 15.51 24.65 20.40
N SER A 698 15.35 25.92 20.01
CA SER A 698 16.05 27.06 20.58
C SER A 698 15.05 28.18 20.88
N PRO A 699 14.48 28.20 22.11
CA PRO A 699 13.45 29.17 22.45
C PRO A 699 13.94 30.61 22.33
N PRO A 700 13.12 31.55 21.79
CA PRO A 700 13.49 32.94 21.67
C PRO A 700 13.63 33.61 23.05
N VAL A 701 14.69 34.36 23.22
CA VAL A 701 15.02 35.06 24.47
C VAL A 701 14.38 36.45 24.51
N LEU A 702 14.35 37.15 23.37
CA LEU A 702 13.83 38.52 23.29
C LEU A 702 12.29 38.54 23.34
N ALA A 703 11.73 39.51 24.05
CA ALA A 703 10.28 39.70 24.14
C ALA A 703 9.65 39.99 22.78
N SER A 704 10.34 40.69 21.88
CA SER A 704 9.89 40.97 20.51
C SER A 704 9.78 39.70 19.65
N GLU A 705 10.72 38.76 19.82
CA GLU A 705 10.70 37.47 19.12
C GLU A 705 9.54 36.57 19.60
N ARG A 706 9.31 36.54 20.92
CA ARG A 706 8.18 35.82 21.53
C ARG A 706 6.84 36.41 21.06
N HIS A 707 6.78 37.75 20.94
CA HIS A 707 5.58 38.43 20.45
C HIS A 707 5.33 38.09 18.95
N ALA A 708 6.37 38.09 18.11
CA ALA A 708 6.27 37.69 16.74
C ALA A 708 5.85 36.22 16.60
N LEU A 709 6.44 35.35 17.40
CA LEU A 709 6.08 33.93 17.45
C LEU A 709 4.61 33.74 17.87
N LEU A 710 4.13 34.50 18.86
CA LEU A 710 2.72 34.45 19.28
C LEU A 710 1.76 34.84 18.15
N ASN A 711 2.19 35.74 17.26
CA ASN A 711 1.44 36.11 16.07
C ASN A 711 1.68 35.18 14.88
N GLY A 712 2.46 34.11 15.04
CA GLY A 712 2.79 33.14 13.98
C GLY A 712 3.70 33.70 12.88
N GLN A 713 4.44 34.79 13.18
CA GLN A 713 5.25 35.55 12.23
C GLN A 713 6.76 35.30 12.44
N SER A 714 7.55 35.50 11.39
CA SER A 714 9.00 35.51 11.44
C SER A 714 9.55 36.91 11.75
N VAL A 715 10.62 37.01 12.54
CA VAL A 715 11.41 38.20 12.75
C VAL A 715 12.56 38.31 11.74
N GLY A 716 12.57 37.59 10.66
CA GLY A 716 13.61 37.58 9.63
C GLY A 716 13.11 37.04 8.30
N LYS A 717 13.90 37.28 7.23
CA LYS A 717 13.63 36.72 5.89
C LYS A 717 14.28 35.31 5.79
N GLU A 718 13.71 34.32 6.42
CA GLU A 718 13.97 32.93 6.00
C GLU A 718 13.01 32.60 4.86
N ALA A 719 13.57 32.15 3.73
CA ALA A 719 12.77 31.72 2.58
C ALA A 719 12.09 30.39 2.93
N ASP A 720 10.78 30.38 2.91
CA ASP A 720 10.00 29.13 2.99
C ASP A 720 10.28 28.29 1.73
N PRO A 721 10.84 27.09 1.84
CA PRO A 721 11.09 26.23 0.68
C PRO A 721 9.81 25.77 0.00
N GLY A 722 8.65 25.96 0.62
CA GLY A 722 7.37 25.43 0.15
C GLY A 722 7.22 23.92 0.36
N ARG A 723 6.19 23.35 -0.25
CA ARG A 723 5.93 21.89 -0.24
C ARG A 723 7.13 21.14 -0.84
N ILE A 724 7.60 20.09 -0.18
CA ILE A 724 8.74 19.30 -0.66
C ILE A 724 8.34 18.49 -1.89
N ILE A 725 8.88 18.82 -3.05
CA ILE A 725 8.69 18.09 -4.31
C ILE A 725 9.70 16.95 -4.44
N CYS A 726 10.98 17.20 -4.17
CA CYS A 726 11.99 16.15 -4.20
C CYS A 726 12.34 15.66 -2.80
N SER A 727 11.77 14.55 -2.36
CA SER A 727 12.03 13.96 -1.03
C SER A 727 13.47 13.43 -0.88
N CYS A 728 14.13 13.04 -1.98
CA CYS A 728 15.51 12.55 -1.94
C CYS A 728 16.51 13.63 -1.50
N PHE A 729 16.29 14.88 -1.93
CA PHE A 729 17.19 16.00 -1.67
C PHE A 729 16.54 17.14 -0.88
N SER A 730 15.32 16.95 -0.38
CA SER A 730 14.55 17.93 0.39
C SER A 730 14.38 19.26 -0.34
N VAL A 731 14.08 19.21 -1.66
CA VAL A 731 13.90 20.41 -2.48
C VAL A 731 12.42 20.78 -2.54
N GLY A 732 12.11 22.00 -2.10
CA GLY A 732 10.75 22.51 -2.04
C GLY A 732 10.31 23.21 -3.32
N GLU A 733 8.99 23.35 -3.48
CA GLU A 733 8.35 23.95 -4.67
C GLU A 733 8.81 25.39 -4.90
N ASN A 734 8.87 26.22 -3.85
CA ASN A 734 9.27 27.61 -3.97
C ASN A 734 10.73 27.72 -4.45
N THR A 735 11.62 26.89 -3.92
CA THR A 735 13.04 26.82 -4.36
C THR A 735 13.15 26.42 -5.84
N ILE A 736 12.28 25.48 -6.30
CA ILE A 736 12.25 25.05 -7.70
C ILE A 736 11.72 26.17 -8.58
N ARG A 737 10.63 26.83 -8.20
CA ARG A 737 10.07 27.97 -8.96
C ARG A 737 11.05 29.12 -9.05
N GLU A 738 11.77 29.45 -7.98
CA GLU A 738 12.86 30.44 -8.00
C GLU A 738 13.98 30.04 -8.97
N ALA A 739 14.35 28.77 -9.01
CA ALA A 739 15.36 28.28 -9.96
C ALA A 739 14.88 28.36 -11.41
N ILE A 740 13.60 28.09 -11.69
CA ILE A 740 12.97 28.23 -13.01
C ILE A 740 12.98 29.71 -13.42
N VAL A 741 12.53 30.61 -12.57
CA VAL A 741 12.56 32.06 -12.81
C VAL A 741 14.01 32.56 -13.01
N GLY A 742 14.96 31.96 -12.27
CA GLY A 742 16.39 32.25 -12.37
C GLY A 742 17.09 31.63 -13.61
N GLY A 743 16.32 31.03 -14.56
CA GLY A 743 16.80 30.60 -15.88
C GLY A 743 17.00 29.09 -16.06
N CYS A 744 16.58 28.23 -15.10
CA CYS A 744 16.51 26.80 -15.36
C CYS A 744 15.32 26.52 -16.29
N ASP A 745 15.58 26.01 -17.48
CA ASP A 745 14.59 25.79 -18.55
C ASP A 745 14.19 24.33 -18.75
N SER A 746 14.76 23.42 -17.97
CA SER A 746 14.56 22.00 -18.13
C SER A 746 14.72 21.23 -16.81
N VAL A 747 14.15 20.03 -16.72
CA VAL A 747 14.34 19.12 -15.57
C VAL A 747 15.83 18.79 -15.41
N THR A 748 16.57 18.67 -16.50
CA THR A 748 18.02 18.43 -16.49
C THR A 748 18.76 19.60 -15.85
N ALA A 749 18.40 20.85 -16.20
CA ALA A 749 18.98 22.04 -15.59
C ALA A 749 18.65 22.16 -14.10
N LEU A 750 17.42 21.84 -13.71
CA LEU A 750 17.03 21.75 -12.30
C LEU A 750 17.82 20.66 -11.57
N GLY A 751 18.02 19.49 -12.21
CA GLY A 751 18.83 18.41 -11.67
C GLY A 751 20.27 18.80 -11.42
N ALA A 752 20.87 19.52 -12.38
CA ALA A 752 22.25 20.05 -12.25
C ALA A 752 22.38 21.07 -11.10
N LYS A 753 21.38 21.93 -10.92
CA LYS A 753 21.41 23.02 -9.93
C LYS A 753 20.96 22.58 -8.52
N LEU A 754 19.89 21.79 -8.43
CA LEU A 754 19.20 21.44 -7.17
C LEU A 754 19.25 19.94 -6.86
N ARG A 755 19.77 19.12 -7.75
CA ARG A 755 19.79 17.65 -7.67
C ARG A 755 18.41 16.98 -7.72
N CYS A 756 17.31 17.73 -7.83
CA CYS A 756 15.98 17.16 -7.93
C CYS A 756 15.82 16.37 -9.24
N GLY A 757 15.10 15.23 -9.19
CA GLY A 757 14.93 14.34 -10.34
C GLY A 757 16.10 13.40 -10.64
N THR A 758 17.26 13.56 -9.99
CA THR A 758 18.49 12.82 -10.34
C THR A 758 18.71 11.51 -9.57
N ASN A 759 17.87 11.16 -8.59
CA ASN A 759 17.98 9.93 -7.82
C ASN A 759 16.86 8.94 -8.20
N CYS A 760 15.76 8.90 -7.46
CA CYS A 760 14.67 7.95 -7.74
C CYS A 760 13.78 8.36 -8.94
N GLY A 761 13.87 9.59 -9.42
CA GLY A 761 13.12 10.11 -10.57
C GLY A 761 11.61 10.30 -10.38
N SER A 762 11.04 9.87 -9.26
CA SER A 762 9.59 9.90 -9.02
C SER A 762 8.98 11.31 -8.94
N CYS A 763 9.81 12.35 -8.73
CA CYS A 763 9.38 13.75 -8.77
C CYS A 763 9.38 14.36 -10.18
N VAL A 764 9.97 13.69 -11.18
CA VAL A 764 10.14 14.23 -12.55
C VAL A 764 8.81 14.67 -13.18
N PRO A 765 7.70 13.92 -13.10
CA PRO A 765 6.43 14.38 -13.65
C PRO A 765 5.94 15.69 -13.02
N GLU A 766 6.10 15.85 -11.70
CA GLU A 766 5.73 17.08 -11.00
C GLU A 766 6.65 18.26 -11.38
N LEU A 767 7.95 18.00 -11.52
CA LEU A 767 8.92 19.01 -12.01
C LEU A 767 8.54 19.53 -13.40
N LYS A 768 8.13 18.65 -14.31
CA LYS A 768 7.63 19.03 -15.65
C LYS A 768 6.38 19.91 -15.57
N GLY A 769 5.44 19.56 -14.67
CA GLY A 769 4.24 20.35 -14.42
C GLY A 769 4.55 21.80 -14.01
N LEU A 770 5.55 22.01 -13.15
CA LEU A 770 5.95 23.35 -12.70
C LEU A 770 6.48 24.27 -13.80
N PHE A 771 7.00 23.71 -14.91
CA PHE A 771 7.34 24.49 -16.09
C PHE A 771 6.11 24.94 -16.90
N GLN A 772 5.07 24.08 -16.94
CA GLN A 772 3.82 24.38 -17.67
C GLN A 772 2.99 25.46 -16.96
N ASP A 773 3.06 25.52 -15.63
CA ASP A 773 2.37 26.51 -14.81
C ASP A 773 3.02 27.91 -14.88
N ASN A 774 4.18 28.07 -15.52
CA ASN A 774 4.85 29.35 -15.64
C ASN A 774 4.42 30.05 -16.94
N PRO A 775 3.71 31.23 -16.85
CA PRO A 775 3.14 31.92 -18.00
C PRO A 775 4.19 32.35 -19.06
N GLU A 776 5.41 32.66 -18.64
CA GLU A 776 6.48 33.06 -19.57
C GLU A 776 7.04 31.86 -20.36
N MET A 777 7.00 30.65 -19.79
CA MET A 777 7.45 29.44 -20.47
C MET A 777 6.35 28.85 -21.35
N SER A 778 5.08 28.97 -20.97
CA SER A 778 3.92 28.57 -21.79
C SER A 778 3.89 29.35 -23.11
N ALA A 779 4.23 30.63 -23.08
CA ALA A 779 4.34 31.47 -24.28
C ALA A 779 5.48 31.03 -25.21
N ARG A 780 6.63 30.59 -24.68
CA ARG A 780 7.77 30.10 -25.46
C ARG A 780 7.48 28.76 -26.15
N THR A 781 6.79 27.84 -25.47
CA THR A 781 6.40 26.53 -26.01
C THR A 781 5.33 26.69 -27.10
N ALA A 782 4.40 27.60 -26.96
CA ALA A 782 3.40 27.92 -27.99
C ALA A 782 4.04 28.53 -29.26
N PHE A 783 5.09 29.33 -29.11
CA PHE A 783 5.81 29.90 -30.26
C PHE A 783 6.69 28.86 -31.02
N GLN A 784 7.21 27.84 -30.36
CA GLN A 784 7.96 26.76 -30.98
C GLN A 784 7.09 25.73 -31.72
N GLY A 785 5.80 25.62 -31.35
CA GLY A 785 4.80 24.78 -32.03
C GLY A 785 4.27 25.36 -33.34
N LEU A 786 4.45 26.66 -33.56
CA LEU A 786 4.03 27.35 -34.81
C LEU A 786 5.12 27.44 -35.86
N SER A 787 6.34 26.90 -35.60
CA SER A 787 7.48 26.94 -36.52
C SER A 787 7.95 25.53 -36.94
N ARG A 788 7.08 24.51 -36.87
CA ARG A 788 7.31 23.17 -37.47
C ARG A 788 6.16 22.77 -38.38
#